data_8e781a37502ab065646ec9ec33df9052
#
_entry.id   8e781a37502ab065646ec9ec33df9052
#
_cell.length_a   1.000
_cell.length_b   1.000
_cell.length_c   1.000
_cell.angle_alpha   90.00
_cell.angle_beta   90.00
_cell.angle_gamma   90.00
#
_symmetry.space_group_name_H-M   'P 1'
#
loop_
_entity.id
_entity.type
_entity.pdbx_description
1 polymer ?
#
loop_
_entity_poly.entity_id
_entity_poly.type
_entity_poly.pdbx_seq_one_letter_code
_entity_poly.pdbx_strand_id
1 'polypeptide(L)'
;MGANRFIVEWPYPVNYEKVNEVETDVLIIGGGISGSWAAIEAAKRGVRVAVAEVMDVFSAGPAGVDHWHDAFDNPACKYNPDQAIEINERAWLEGLHIFPLNPIVRYITYNNSYKTLLELEKLGAKIRDDEDEFKGAPFRDEETKLLYAYNYDVKHTIRVWGQTFRQALYGELVRLRVPLYSRVLVTSLLTENGEVGGRVVGAVGVHTRTGELYVFKSKATILCTGGRDVSNRIFNYFGYGFYSLHSPSMVGMGHVMAWNAGAELEAPDRVIRIRIGFGHGTMPSYATGNPSNTWYPCRMVDADGKEIPWFDPVTKREFPYDYEYLIFAGRRGYEMASGAYHIQPISHNPYTAREFMERVRRGEFKLPLYADLPSMPENERRVIFGLMVAAEGKTWIVYRNLTQAGFDPNKDLLQGYTAGWTGLDPFDQNYMSSWSGIMHDWDLKTNLEGLYVAGDATFGGVAEHAGAAVTGRWAGAKAAEYAKSVSFGSVSWDQVERERERIYAPTKRNEGIDWRELNVAISTVMRTYVNPDLTNDEMLRIALKWLEEMEHGEANKLVARNPHELTRCLETLAILENAKLTVISMMESRKRPGLKPYQLVVRKTTEGIKFVVRPWRWWLLPPYAPTYRENYERHKPW
;
A
#
# COMPACT_ATOMS: atom_id res chain seq x y z
N MET A 1 45.15 4.04 2.42
CA MET A 1 44.70 5.10 1.51
C MET A 1 43.31 5.55 1.98
N GLY A 2 43.23 6.68 2.67
CA GLY A 2 41.98 7.22 3.15
C GLY A 2 41.14 7.67 1.97
N ALA A 3 40.02 7.00 1.72
CA ALA A 3 39.04 7.50 0.79
C ALA A 3 38.57 8.88 1.28
N ASN A 4 38.85 9.91 0.50
CA ASN A 4 38.22 11.21 0.68
C ASN A 4 36.72 11.01 0.50
N ARG A 5 36.02 10.72 1.60
CA ARG A 5 34.59 10.76 1.59
C ARG A 5 34.19 12.22 1.37
N PHE A 6 33.51 12.52 0.29
CA PHE A 6 32.83 13.80 0.14
C PHE A 6 31.83 13.91 1.29
N ILE A 7 32.23 14.55 2.37
CA ILE A 7 31.33 14.89 3.47
C ILE A 7 30.58 16.12 2.98
N VAL A 8 29.35 15.90 2.50
CA VAL A 8 28.44 17.00 2.27
C VAL A 8 27.98 17.51 3.62
N GLU A 9 28.30 18.77 3.92
CA GLU A 9 27.83 19.41 5.14
C GLU A 9 26.31 19.42 5.19
N TRP A 10 25.73 19.08 6.35
CA TRP A 10 24.29 19.08 6.52
C TRP A 10 23.74 20.52 6.48
N PRO A 11 22.81 20.87 5.54
CA PRO A 11 22.47 22.27 5.26
C PRO A 11 21.48 22.88 6.25
N TYR A 12 21.00 22.13 7.24
CA TYR A 12 19.97 22.59 8.16
C TYR A 12 20.53 22.71 9.59
N PRO A 13 20.02 23.65 10.42
CA PRO A 13 20.36 23.71 11.83
C PRO A 13 19.88 22.43 12.53
N VAL A 14 20.74 21.87 13.39
CA VAL A 14 20.43 20.63 14.14
C VAL A 14 20.28 20.96 15.61
N ASN A 15 19.19 20.47 16.23
CA ASN A 15 18.94 20.61 17.64
C ASN A 15 18.25 19.38 18.24
N TYR A 16 19.05 18.44 18.74
CA TYR A 16 18.56 17.19 19.36
C TYR A 16 18.00 17.41 20.79
N GLU A 17 18.26 18.57 21.40
CA GLU A 17 17.80 18.85 22.76
C GLU A 17 16.42 19.52 22.80
N LYS A 18 15.99 20.11 21.69
CA LYS A 18 14.71 20.81 21.64
C LYS A 18 13.55 19.81 21.59
N VAL A 19 12.58 20.01 22.49
CA VAL A 19 11.32 19.29 22.55
C VAL A 19 10.18 20.23 22.16
N ASN A 20 9.37 19.81 21.22
CA ASN A 20 8.16 20.52 20.79
C ASN A 20 6.95 19.73 21.29
N GLU A 21 6.17 20.32 22.19
CA GLU A 21 4.94 19.75 22.70
C GLU A 21 3.74 20.25 21.89
N VAL A 22 2.88 19.33 21.47
CA VAL A 22 1.69 19.60 20.67
C VAL A 22 0.49 18.94 21.31
N GLU A 23 -0.53 19.71 21.65
CA GLU A 23 -1.81 19.18 22.14
C GLU A 23 -2.91 19.34 21.08
N THR A 24 -3.60 18.25 20.78
CA THR A 24 -4.70 18.20 19.79
C THR A 24 -5.77 17.21 20.23
N ASP A 25 -7.01 17.37 19.78
CA ASP A 25 -8.05 16.37 20.10
C ASP A 25 -7.86 15.09 19.29
N VAL A 26 -7.53 15.21 17.98
CA VAL A 26 -7.25 14.10 17.07
C VAL A 26 -5.90 14.28 16.42
N LEU A 27 -4.99 13.34 16.65
CA LEU A 27 -3.70 13.25 15.98
C LEU A 27 -3.81 12.28 14.80
N ILE A 28 -3.35 12.72 13.63
CA ILE A 28 -3.27 11.88 12.44
C ILE A 28 -1.81 11.67 12.10
N ILE A 29 -1.40 10.40 11.98
CA ILE A 29 -0.03 10.01 11.64
C ILE A 29 -0.02 9.49 10.22
N GLY A 30 0.62 10.25 9.33
CA GLY A 30 0.63 10.04 7.88
C GLY A 30 -0.33 10.99 7.16
N GLY A 31 0.22 11.82 6.27
CA GLY A 31 -0.50 12.85 5.50
C GLY A 31 -0.88 12.43 4.08
N GLY A 32 -0.97 11.13 3.80
CA GLY A 32 -1.45 10.58 2.53
C GLY A 32 -2.94 10.82 2.31
N ILE A 33 -3.53 10.15 1.30
CA ILE A 33 -4.95 10.33 0.96
C ILE A 33 -5.87 10.00 2.14
N SER A 34 -5.62 8.91 2.87
CA SER A 34 -6.43 8.54 4.04
C SER A 34 -6.28 9.53 5.18
N GLY A 35 -5.05 9.97 5.47
CA GLY A 35 -4.80 10.95 6.54
C GLY A 35 -5.36 12.33 6.23
N SER A 36 -5.26 12.78 4.99
CA SER A 36 -5.86 14.05 4.55
C SER A 36 -7.38 14.03 4.69
N TRP A 37 -8.04 12.95 4.26
CA TRP A 37 -9.48 12.80 4.44
C TRP A 37 -9.89 12.66 5.91
N ALA A 38 -9.10 11.94 6.71
CA ALA A 38 -9.35 11.83 8.15
C ALA A 38 -9.28 13.20 8.83
N ALA A 39 -8.29 14.02 8.46
CA ALA A 39 -8.12 15.36 8.98
C ALA A 39 -9.28 16.29 8.58
N ILE A 40 -9.67 16.27 7.31
CA ILE A 40 -10.79 17.06 6.78
C ILE A 40 -12.08 16.70 7.50
N GLU A 41 -12.36 15.41 7.64
CA GLU A 41 -13.61 14.93 8.22
C GLU A 41 -13.67 15.22 9.72
N ALA A 42 -12.57 15.03 10.46
CA ALA A 42 -12.49 15.37 11.88
C ALA A 42 -12.60 16.88 12.11
N ALA A 43 -11.90 17.70 11.32
CA ALA A 43 -11.96 19.16 11.43
C ALA A 43 -13.36 19.71 11.15
N LYS A 44 -14.06 19.18 10.14
CA LYS A 44 -15.47 19.54 9.85
C LYS A 44 -16.41 19.23 11.02
N ARG A 45 -16.05 18.29 11.90
CA ARG A 45 -16.78 17.98 13.13
C ARG A 45 -16.42 18.88 14.32
N GLY A 46 -15.56 19.87 14.12
CA GLY A 46 -15.25 20.91 15.12
C GLY A 46 -14.33 20.46 16.25
N VAL A 47 -13.49 19.45 16.06
CA VAL A 47 -12.41 19.05 16.95
C VAL A 47 -11.08 19.63 16.47
N ARG A 48 -10.13 19.88 17.39
CA ARG A 48 -8.77 20.26 17.03
C ARG A 48 -8.06 19.05 16.42
N VAL A 49 -7.43 19.25 15.26
CA VAL A 49 -6.76 18.19 14.50
C VAL A 49 -5.32 18.61 14.24
N ALA A 50 -4.39 17.66 14.29
CA ALA A 50 -3.03 17.83 13.83
C ALA A 50 -2.62 16.64 12.95
N VAL A 51 -1.85 16.90 11.88
CA VAL A 51 -1.32 15.86 10.99
C VAL A 51 0.20 15.87 11.08
N ALA A 52 0.80 14.73 11.41
CA ALA A 52 2.25 14.53 11.37
C ALA A 52 2.61 13.67 10.13
N GLU A 53 3.51 14.18 9.29
CA GLU A 53 3.93 13.55 8.05
C GLU A 53 5.46 13.51 7.94
N VAL A 54 6.02 12.35 7.61
CA VAL A 54 7.48 12.14 7.49
C VAL A 54 8.08 12.90 6.31
N MET A 55 7.30 13.09 5.25
CA MET A 55 7.69 13.84 4.07
C MET A 55 7.25 15.32 4.17
N ASP A 56 7.43 16.05 3.11
CA ASP A 56 6.97 17.42 2.94
C ASP A 56 5.82 17.51 1.91
N VAL A 57 5.07 16.43 1.83
CA VAL A 57 3.99 16.29 0.85
C VAL A 57 2.78 15.71 1.57
N PHE A 58 1.72 16.50 1.63
CA PHE A 58 0.43 16.07 2.13
C PHE A 58 -0.48 15.64 1.00
N SER A 59 -1.48 14.83 1.34
CA SER A 59 -2.44 14.24 0.41
C SER A 59 -1.78 13.43 -0.72
N ALA A 60 -0.65 12.78 -0.41
CA ALA A 60 -0.03 11.87 -1.35
C ALA A 60 -1.05 10.82 -1.83
N GLY A 61 -1.06 10.59 -3.11
CA GLY A 61 -2.00 9.71 -3.80
C GLY A 61 -1.57 9.60 -5.25
N PRO A 62 -2.46 9.23 -6.15
CA PRO A 62 -2.14 9.14 -7.56
C PRO A 62 -1.58 10.46 -8.06
N ALA A 63 -0.47 10.40 -8.79
CA ALA A 63 0.18 11.57 -9.36
C ALA A 63 -0.24 11.81 -10.82
N GLY A 64 -1.09 10.95 -11.36
CA GLY A 64 -1.56 11.02 -12.73
C GLY A 64 -2.99 10.53 -12.87
N VAL A 65 -3.32 10.00 -14.04
CA VAL A 65 -4.58 9.30 -14.23
C VAL A 65 -4.51 7.97 -13.50
N ASP A 66 -5.53 7.68 -12.75
CA ASP A 66 -5.63 6.50 -11.92
C ASP A 66 -7.05 5.91 -11.94
N HIS A 67 -7.22 4.82 -11.24
CA HIS A 67 -8.48 4.13 -11.12
C HIS A 67 -9.05 4.32 -9.73
N TRP A 68 -10.24 4.88 -9.70
CA TRP A 68 -11.04 4.97 -8.49
C TRP A 68 -11.93 3.73 -8.42
N HIS A 69 -11.54 2.79 -7.58
CA HIS A 69 -12.16 1.47 -7.50
C HIS A 69 -13.39 1.42 -6.60
N ASP A 70 -14.14 0.33 -6.75
CA ASP A 70 -15.18 -0.09 -5.80
C ASP A 70 -16.36 0.87 -5.64
N ALA A 71 -16.65 1.65 -6.68
CA ALA A 71 -17.78 2.58 -6.69
C ALA A 71 -19.13 1.86 -6.89
N PHE A 72 -19.44 0.88 -6.03
CA PHE A 72 -20.70 0.13 -6.09
C PHE A 72 -21.89 0.91 -5.55
N ASP A 73 -21.67 2.05 -4.91
CA ASP A 73 -22.68 3.05 -4.58
C ASP A 73 -22.96 4.03 -5.73
N ASN A 74 -22.33 3.85 -6.90
CA ASN A 74 -22.67 4.56 -8.12
C ASN A 74 -24.05 4.07 -8.63
N PRO A 75 -25.04 4.97 -8.84
CA PRO A 75 -26.37 4.59 -9.34
C PRO A 75 -26.36 3.86 -10.69
N ALA A 76 -25.32 4.11 -11.52
CA ALA A 76 -25.14 3.44 -12.80
C ALA A 76 -24.47 2.07 -12.69
N CYS A 77 -24.03 1.67 -11.50
CA CYS A 77 -23.36 0.39 -11.31
C CYS A 77 -24.37 -0.78 -11.40
N LYS A 78 -23.95 -1.85 -12.09
CA LYS A 78 -24.76 -3.06 -12.29
C LYS A 78 -25.05 -3.80 -10.99
N TYR A 79 -24.11 -3.78 -10.05
CA TYR A 79 -24.21 -4.45 -8.76
C TYR A 79 -24.29 -3.43 -7.62
N ASN A 80 -25.09 -3.74 -6.63
CA ASN A 80 -25.10 -2.98 -5.39
C ASN A 80 -24.01 -3.49 -4.40
N PRO A 81 -23.73 -2.78 -3.31
CA PRO A 81 -22.73 -3.18 -2.33
C PRO A 81 -22.90 -4.59 -1.74
N ASP A 82 -24.13 -5.06 -1.51
CA ASP A 82 -24.38 -6.39 -0.97
C ASP A 82 -24.01 -7.49 -1.97
N GLN A 83 -24.43 -7.33 -3.22
CA GLN A 83 -24.06 -8.24 -4.29
C GLN A 83 -22.55 -8.25 -4.52
N ALA A 84 -21.91 -7.08 -4.47
CA ALA A 84 -20.47 -6.95 -4.67
C ALA A 84 -19.65 -7.67 -3.59
N ILE A 85 -20.05 -7.58 -2.32
CA ILE A 85 -19.31 -8.27 -1.24
C ILE A 85 -19.47 -9.79 -1.32
N GLU A 86 -20.65 -10.28 -1.70
CA GLU A 86 -20.91 -11.70 -1.91
C GLU A 86 -20.09 -12.28 -3.07
N ILE A 87 -20.03 -11.54 -4.20
CA ILE A 87 -19.20 -11.90 -5.36
C ILE A 87 -17.73 -11.96 -4.94
N ASN A 88 -17.25 -10.98 -4.18
CA ASN A 88 -15.88 -10.90 -3.73
C ASN A 88 -15.51 -12.06 -2.79
N GLU A 89 -16.34 -12.37 -1.80
CA GLU A 89 -16.11 -13.49 -0.88
C GLU A 89 -16.09 -14.84 -1.62
N ARG A 90 -17.02 -15.03 -2.57
CA ARG A 90 -17.05 -16.24 -3.39
C ARG A 90 -15.79 -16.37 -4.23
N ALA A 91 -15.40 -15.33 -4.94
CA ALA A 91 -14.19 -15.32 -5.76
C ALA A 91 -12.93 -15.65 -4.93
N TRP A 92 -12.88 -15.14 -3.70
CA TRP A 92 -11.79 -15.45 -2.80
C TRP A 92 -11.82 -16.91 -2.32
N LEU A 93 -12.98 -17.46 -1.96
CA LEU A 93 -13.12 -18.87 -1.54
C LEU A 93 -12.77 -19.85 -2.68
N GLU A 94 -13.02 -19.46 -3.91
CA GLU A 94 -12.68 -20.20 -5.13
C GLU A 94 -11.19 -20.06 -5.53
N GLY A 95 -10.40 -19.29 -4.78
CA GLY A 95 -8.97 -19.08 -5.07
C GLY A 95 -8.69 -18.18 -6.27
N LEU A 96 -9.68 -17.40 -6.70
CA LEU A 96 -9.55 -16.47 -7.82
C LEU A 96 -8.89 -15.15 -7.41
N HIS A 97 -8.86 -14.84 -6.13
CA HIS A 97 -8.13 -13.71 -5.58
C HIS A 97 -6.73 -14.11 -5.11
N ILE A 98 -5.72 -13.39 -5.56
CA ILE A 98 -4.35 -13.56 -5.08
C ILE A 98 -4.24 -13.06 -3.63
N PHE A 99 -4.97 -11.98 -3.31
CA PHE A 99 -4.96 -11.35 -1.99
C PHE A 99 -6.35 -11.34 -1.40
N PRO A 100 -6.51 -11.85 -0.19
CA PRO A 100 -7.72 -11.61 0.56
C PRO A 100 -7.78 -10.10 0.90
N LEU A 101 -8.89 -9.48 0.55
CA LEU A 101 -9.13 -8.07 0.86
C LEU A 101 -9.90 -7.95 2.18
N ASN A 102 -9.59 -6.94 2.98
CA ASN A 102 -10.28 -6.67 4.23
C ASN A 102 -11.80 -6.53 4.03
N PRO A 103 -12.63 -7.46 4.52
CA PRO A 103 -14.06 -7.46 4.22
C PRO A 103 -14.82 -6.27 4.83
N ILE A 104 -14.39 -5.77 5.98
CA ILE A 104 -14.98 -4.59 6.63
C ILE A 104 -14.68 -3.36 5.79
N VAL A 105 -13.42 -3.13 5.46
CA VAL A 105 -12.97 -2.00 4.63
C VAL A 105 -13.66 -2.04 3.27
N ARG A 106 -13.75 -3.20 2.64
CA ARG A 106 -14.42 -3.34 1.33
C ARG A 106 -15.88 -2.98 1.41
N TYR A 107 -16.62 -3.48 2.39
CA TYR A 107 -18.03 -3.16 2.47
C TYR A 107 -18.30 -1.68 2.80
N ILE A 108 -17.47 -1.08 3.67
CA ILE A 108 -17.52 0.36 3.93
C ILE A 108 -17.23 1.14 2.63
N THR A 109 -16.22 0.72 1.87
CA THR A 109 -15.84 1.36 0.60
C THR A 109 -16.94 1.22 -0.44
N TYR A 110 -17.53 0.03 -0.61
CA TYR A 110 -18.60 -0.22 -1.57
C TYR A 110 -19.81 0.69 -1.38
N ASN A 111 -20.07 1.10 -0.15
CA ASN A 111 -21.20 1.97 0.17
C ASN A 111 -20.87 3.47 0.10
N ASN A 112 -19.58 3.85 -0.06
CA ASN A 112 -19.18 5.25 0.08
C ASN A 112 -18.13 5.70 -0.98
N SER A 113 -17.71 4.83 -1.88
CA SER A 113 -16.67 5.11 -2.84
C SER A 113 -17.07 6.24 -3.80
N TYR A 114 -18.19 6.09 -4.47
CA TYR A 114 -18.69 7.09 -5.42
C TYR A 114 -19.05 8.41 -4.74
N LYS A 115 -19.70 8.35 -3.59
CA LYS A 115 -20.02 9.55 -2.78
C LYS A 115 -18.74 10.31 -2.40
N THR A 116 -17.69 9.59 -2.01
CA THR A 116 -16.41 10.21 -1.64
C THR A 116 -15.72 10.83 -2.86
N LEU A 117 -15.82 10.20 -4.03
CA LEU A 117 -15.32 10.76 -5.28
C LEU A 117 -16.05 12.07 -5.65
N LEU A 118 -17.38 12.13 -5.50
CA LEU A 118 -18.14 13.35 -5.74
C LEU A 118 -17.80 14.47 -4.72
N GLU A 119 -17.49 14.12 -3.48
CA GLU A 119 -16.98 15.11 -2.52
C GLU A 119 -15.60 15.64 -2.93
N LEU A 120 -14.75 14.78 -3.47
CA LEU A 120 -13.43 15.18 -3.98
C LEU A 120 -13.57 16.11 -5.22
N GLU A 121 -14.54 15.85 -6.09
CA GLU A 121 -14.89 16.72 -7.21
C GLU A 121 -15.30 18.11 -6.73
N LYS A 122 -16.15 18.19 -5.69
CA LYS A 122 -16.56 19.47 -5.06
C LYS A 122 -15.39 20.26 -4.48
N LEU A 123 -14.32 19.58 -4.08
CA LEU A 123 -13.09 20.21 -3.63
C LEU A 123 -12.19 20.69 -4.78
N GLY A 124 -12.59 20.44 -6.04
CA GLY A 124 -11.90 20.90 -7.23
C GLY A 124 -11.08 19.83 -7.95
N ALA A 125 -11.23 18.56 -7.60
CA ALA A 125 -10.55 17.48 -8.34
C ALA A 125 -11.26 17.19 -9.66
N LYS A 126 -10.48 16.93 -10.71
CA LYS A 126 -10.99 16.58 -12.03
C LYS A 126 -11.31 15.08 -12.08
N ILE A 127 -12.55 14.73 -12.31
CA ILE A 127 -12.99 13.34 -12.43
C ILE A 127 -13.74 13.04 -13.73
N ARG A 128 -14.10 14.08 -14.52
CA ARG A 128 -14.91 13.93 -15.74
C ARG A 128 -14.13 14.34 -16.97
N ASP A 129 -14.55 13.82 -18.11
CA ASP A 129 -14.06 14.18 -19.43
C ASP A 129 -14.80 15.44 -19.95
N ASP A 130 -14.58 16.57 -19.28
CA ASP A 130 -15.30 17.82 -19.56
C ASP A 130 -14.95 18.42 -20.94
N GLU A 131 -13.78 18.11 -21.47
CA GLU A 131 -13.30 18.57 -22.75
C GLU A 131 -13.75 17.69 -23.93
N ASP A 132 -14.58 16.66 -23.64
CA ASP A 132 -15.09 15.71 -24.63
C ASP A 132 -14.00 14.97 -25.43
N GLU A 133 -12.83 14.76 -24.80
CA GLU A 133 -11.67 14.11 -25.44
C GLU A 133 -11.98 12.66 -25.86
N PHE A 134 -12.81 11.97 -25.08
CA PHE A 134 -13.17 10.56 -25.31
C PHE A 134 -14.65 10.38 -25.67
N LYS A 135 -15.28 11.41 -26.21
CA LYS A 135 -16.67 11.34 -26.67
C LYS A 135 -16.87 10.20 -27.66
N GLY A 136 -17.89 9.36 -27.40
CA GLY A 136 -18.20 8.19 -28.22
C GLY A 136 -17.36 6.94 -27.92
N ALA A 137 -16.37 7.01 -27.01
CA ALA A 137 -15.60 5.84 -26.63
C ALA A 137 -16.44 4.85 -25.79
N PRO A 138 -16.28 3.52 -25.95
CA PRO A 138 -17.07 2.52 -25.24
C PRO A 138 -16.99 2.61 -23.71
N PHE A 139 -15.89 3.14 -23.19
CA PHE A 139 -15.63 3.31 -21.77
C PHE A 139 -16.12 4.65 -21.22
N ARG A 140 -16.67 5.54 -22.06
CA ARG A 140 -17.22 6.83 -21.64
C ARG A 140 -18.72 6.77 -21.47
N ASP A 141 -19.19 7.23 -20.34
CA ASP A 141 -20.61 7.48 -20.12
C ASP A 141 -20.96 8.86 -20.68
N GLU A 142 -21.87 8.90 -21.67
CA GLU A 142 -22.18 10.13 -22.39
C GLU A 142 -23.00 11.12 -21.55
N GLU A 143 -23.74 10.66 -20.56
CA GLU A 143 -24.54 11.52 -19.69
C GLU A 143 -23.68 12.17 -18.61
N THR A 144 -22.90 11.37 -17.90
CA THR A 144 -22.11 11.83 -16.76
C THR A 144 -20.71 12.31 -17.13
N LYS A 145 -20.25 12.00 -18.35
CA LYS A 145 -18.86 12.20 -18.82
C LYS A 145 -17.80 11.46 -17.99
N LEU A 146 -18.21 10.49 -17.18
CA LEU A 146 -17.27 9.65 -16.47
C LEU A 146 -16.65 8.63 -17.42
N LEU A 147 -15.37 8.33 -17.19
CA LEU A 147 -14.66 7.29 -17.91
C LEU A 147 -14.56 6.04 -17.01
N TYR A 148 -14.86 4.89 -17.58
CA TYR A 148 -14.80 3.63 -16.85
C TYR A 148 -13.60 2.79 -17.29
N ALA A 149 -13.07 2.02 -16.36
CA ALA A 149 -11.98 1.08 -16.62
C ALA A 149 -12.49 -0.36 -16.50
N TYR A 150 -11.81 -1.26 -17.17
CA TYR A 150 -12.00 -2.71 -17.15
C TYR A 150 -13.39 -3.14 -17.65
N ASN A 151 -14.32 -3.38 -16.75
CA ASN A 151 -15.67 -3.80 -17.08
C ASN A 151 -16.61 -2.59 -17.19
N TYR A 152 -16.78 -2.11 -18.42
CA TYR A 152 -17.60 -0.91 -18.70
C TYR A 152 -19.09 -1.12 -18.44
N ASP A 153 -19.56 -2.39 -18.41
CA ASP A 153 -20.94 -2.71 -18.14
C ASP A 153 -21.26 -2.67 -16.64
N VAL A 154 -20.28 -3.00 -15.79
CA VAL A 154 -20.44 -2.98 -14.33
C VAL A 154 -20.34 -1.58 -13.76
N LYS A 155 -19.49 -0.73 -14.33
CA LYS A 155 -19.33 0.70 -13.94
C LYS A 155 -18.93 0.92 -12.48
N HIS A 156 -18.10 0.05 -11.91
CA HIS A 156 -17.62 0.20 -10.53
C HIS A 156 -16.21 0.79 -10.43
N THR A 157 -15.47 0.85 -11.53
CA THR A 157 -14.12 1.43 -11.57
C THR A 157 -14.11 2.64 -12.49
N ILE A 158 -13.80 3.82 -11.93
CA ILE A 158 -13.83 5.10 -12.62
C ILE A 158 -12.40 5.56 -12.86
N ARG A 159 -12.06 5.96 -14.09
CA ARG A 159 -10.78 6.60 -14.42
C ARG A 159 -10.84 8.06 -14.03
N VAL A 160 -9.82 8.53 -13.34
CA VAL A 160 -9.79 9.87 -12.75
C VAL A 160 -8.41 10.52 -12.93
N TRP A 161 -8.35 11.86 -12.90
CA TRP A 161 -7.08 12.60 -13.01
C TRP A 161 -6.52 12.86 -11.60
N GLY A 162 -5.80 11.87 -11.10
CA GLY A 162 -5.28 11.84 -9.73
C GLY A 162 -4.33 12.98 -9.38
N GLN A 163 -3.65 13.59 -10.37
CA GLN A 163 -2.80 14.75 -10.14
C GLN A 163 -3.53 15.93 -9.52
N THR A 164 -4.85 16.03 -9.69
CA THR A 164 -5.66 17.11 -9.09
C THR A 164 -6.09 16.82 -7.65
N PHE A 165 -6.01 15.57 -7.23
CA PHE A 165 -6.46 15.14 -5.90
C PHE A 165 -5.62 15.76 -4.79
N ARG A 166 -4.31 15.80 -4.99
CA ARG A 166 -3.39 16.37 -4.01
C ARG A 166 -3.67 17.84 -3.77
N GLN A 167 -3.88 18.60 -4.84
CA GLN A 167 -4.19 20.02 -4.76
C GLN A 167 -5.53 20.26 -4.07
N ALA A 168 -6.56 19.49 -4.41
CA ALA A 168 -7.88 19.60 -3.84
C ALA A 168 -7.88 19.31 -2.33
N LEU A 169 -7.27 18.19 -1.91
CA LEU A 169 -7.20 17.81 -0.50
C LEU A 169 -6.32 18.75 0.32
N TYR A 170 -5.14 19.10 -0.20
CA TYR A 170 -4.25 20.05 0.46
C TYR A 170 -4.89 21.43 0.60
N GLY A 171 -5.56 21.93 -0.44
CA GLY A 171 -6.30 23.18 -0.39
C GLY A 171 -7.38 23.19 0.69
N GLU A 172 -8.09 22.07 0.87
CA GLU A 172 -9.11 21.95 1.92
C GLU A 172 -8.50 21.89 3.32
N LEU A 173 -7.38 21.19 3.51
CA LEU A 173 -6.65 21.20 4.79
C LEU A 173 -6.22 22.62 5.18
N VAL A 174 -5.69 23.39 4.23
CA VAL A 174 -5.30 24.79 4.44
C VAL A 174 -6.53 25.66 4.74
N ARG A 175 -7.63 25.50 3.98
CA ARG A 175 -8.90 26.22 4.22
C ARG A 175 -9.46 25.98 5.61
N LEU A 176 -9.37 24.73 6.09
CA LEU A 176 -9.80 24.35 7.45
C LEU A 176 -8.78 24.70 8.54
N ARG A 177 -7.63 25.28 8.16
CA ARG A 177 -6.54 25.65 9.07
C ARG A 177 -6.05 24.48 9.92
N VAL A 178 -5.96 23.28 9.34
CA VAL A 178 -5.41 22.11 10.01
C VAL A 178 -3.89 22.29 10.18
N PRO A 179 -3.34 22.22 11.40
CA PRO A 179 -1.89 22.21 11.61
C PRO A 179 -1.23 20.99 10.95
N LEU A 180 -0.26 21.27 10.07
CA LEU A 180 0.47 20.26 9.30
C LEU A 180 1.93 20.25 9.76
N TYR A 181 2.36 19.17 10.41
CA TYR A 181 3.73 18.94 10.88
C TYR A 181 4.47 18.10 9.85
N SER A 182 5.03 18.76 8.84
CA SER A 182 5.85 18.10 7.82
C SER A 182 7.22 17.72 8.36
N ARG A 183 7.85 16.74 7.76
CA ARG A 183 9.18 16.26 8.14
C ARG A 183 9.27 15.68 9.56
N VAL A 184 8.16 15.20 10.12
CA VAL A 184 8.15 14.55 11.42
C VAL A 184 7.92 13.05 11.26
N LEU A 185 8.97 12.26 11.47
CA LEU A 185 8.86 10.81 11.58
C LEU A 185 8.37 10.46 12.97
N VAL A 186 7.11 10.05 13.09
CA VAL A 186 6.57 9.51 14.34
C VAL A 186 7.05 8.07 14.48
N THR A 187 7.59 7.73 15.64
CA THR A 187 8.27 6.44 15.89
C THR A 187 7.67 5.62 17.00
N SER A 188 6.82 6.22 17.85
CA SER A 188 6.22 5.55 19.01
C SER A 188 4.87 6.14 19.36
N LEU A 189 3.94 5.29 19.77
CA LEU A 189 2.70 5.70 20.43
C LEU A 189 2.95 5.84 21.93
N LEU A 190 2.33 6.84 22.52
CA LEU A 190 2.31 7.03 23.97
C LEU A 190 1.04 6.40 24.54
N THR A 191 1.21 5.56 25.53
CA THR A 191 0.11 4.92 26.25
C THR A 191 -0.04 5.50 27.64
N GLU A 192 -1.25 5.49 28.17
CA GLU A 192 -1.52 5.92 29.53
C GLU A 192 -0.68 5.09 30.51
N ASN A 193 0.02 5.76 31.42
CA ASN A 193 1.02 5.18 32.32
C ASN A 193 2.25 4.53 31.63
N GLY A 194 2.40 4.62 30.31
CA GLY A 194 3.51 4.03 29.56
C GLY A 194 3.46 2.50 29.47
N GLU A 195 2.30 1.89 29.69
CA GLU A 195 2.11 0.44 29.71
C GLU A 195 1.64 -0.12 28.35
N VAL A 196 2.13 -1.31 28.00
CA VAL A 196 1.67 -2.04 26.80
C VAL A 196 0.21 -2.46 26.99
N GLY A 197 -0.64 -2.11 26.01
CA GLY A 197 -2.07 -2.38 26.08
C GLY A 197 -2.90 -1.27 26.71
N GLY A 198 -2.27 -0.19 27.19
CA GLY A 198 -2.94 0.98 27.72
C GLY A 198 -3.65 1.83 26.66
N ARG A 199 -4.51 2.74 27.10
CA ARG A 199 -5.13 3.75 26.22
C ARG A 199 -4.04 4.57 25.51
N VAL A 200 -4.18 4.78 24.22
CA VAL A 200 -3.28 5.66 23.46
C VAL A 200 -3.63 7.11 23.73
N VAL A 201 -2.65 7.87 24.20
CA VAL A 201 -2.81 9.27 24.63
C VAL A 201 -1.92 10.25 23.86
N GLY A 202 -1.22 9.76 22.83
CA GLY A 202 -0.36 10.57 22.00
C GLY A 202 0.70 9.76 21.26
N ALA A 203 1.75 10.46 20.82
CA ALA A 203 2.86 9.87 20.08
C ALA A 203 4.15 10.70 20.23
N VAL A 204 5.29 10.07 19.93
CA VAL A 204 6.60 10.72 19.85
C VAL A 204 7.16 10.61 18.45
N GLY A 205 7.77 11.67 17.96
CA GLY A 205 8.44 11.70 16.67
C GLY A 205 9.67 12.60 16.65
N VAL A 206 10.42 12.54 15.57
CA VAL A 206 11.62 13.34 15.34
C VAL A 206 11.55 14.07 14.01
N HIS A 207 11.95 15.34 13.99
CA HIS A 207 12.02 16.10 12.76
C HIS A 207 13.21 15.68 11.90
N THR A 208 12.94 15.24 10.67
CA THR A 208 13.92 14.58 9.79
C THR A 208 15.03 15.49 9.27
N ARG A 209 14.94 16.81 9.44
CA ARG A 209 15.96 17.80 9.04
C ARG A 209 16.68 18.44 10.22
N THR A 210 15.96 18.75 11.28
CA THR A 210 16.52 19.48 12.44
C THR A 210 16.83 18.57 13.62
N GLY A 211 16.29 17.36 13.64
CA GLY A 211 16.48 16.41 14.73
C GLY A 211 15.68 16.75 16.01
N GLU A 212 14.86 17.77 15.99
CA GLU A 212 14.04 18.15 17.14
C GLU A 212 13.02 17.07 17.50
N LEU A 213 12.81 16.83 18.77
CA LEU A 213 11.80 15.92 19.28
C LEU A 213 10.40 16.57 19.23
N TYR A 214 9.40 15.78 18.86
CA TYR A 214 7.98 16.15 18.93
C TYR A 214 7.26 15.20 19.85
N VAL A 215 6.55 15.74 20.82
CA VAL A 215 5.65 15.01 21.73
C VAL A 215 4.24 15.50 21.46
N PHE A 216 3.43 14.61 20.88
CA PHE A 216 2.02 14.89 20.61
C PHE A 216 1.18 14.30 21.73
N LYS A 217 0.32 15.11 22.33
CA LYS A 217 -0.73 14.69 23.25
C LYS A 217 -2.07 14.74 22.53
N SER A 218 -2.81 13.63 22.53
CA SER A 218 -4.10 13.53 21.84
C SER A 218 -5.13 12.73 22.62
N LYS A 219 -6.40 12.96 22.33
CA LYS A 219 -7.51 12.15 22.85
C LYS A 219 -7.72 10.91 21.99
N ALA A 220 -7.55 11.04 20.66
CA ALA A 220 -7.57 9.98 19.70
C ALA A 220 -6.40 10.11 18.71
N THR A 221 -5.87 8.97 18.25
CA THR A 221 -4.81 8.90 17.26
C THR A 221 -5.27 8.00 16.11
N ILE A 222 -5.04 8.44 14.86
CA ILE A 222 -5.36 7.66 13.65
C ILE A 222 -4.07 7.32 12.91
N LEU A 223 -3.79 6.03 12.71
CA LEU A 223 -2.68 5.57 11.89
C LEU A 223 -3.09 5.53 10.42
N CYS A 224 -2.50 6.40 9.62
CA CYS A 224 -2.67 6.52 8.18
C CYS A 224 -1.31 6.36 7.46
N THR A 225 -0.48 5.44 7.94
CA THR A 225 0.94 5.32 7.61
C THR A 225 1.24 4.46 6.37
N GLY A 226 0.20 4.04 5.66
CA GLY A 226 0.34 3.15 4.51
C GLY A 226 0.66 1.70 4.90
N GLY A 227 0.97 0.89 3.89
CA GLY A 227 1.23 -0.53 4.07
C GLY A 227 2.57 -0.82 4.77
N ARG A 228 2.69 -2.04 5.24
CA ARG A 228 3.82 -2.47 6.05
C ARG A 228 5.09 -2.76 5.24
N ASP A 229 4.94 -3.32 4.08
CA ASP A 229 6.02 -3.98 3.33
C ASP A 229 6.08 -3.56 1.86
N VAL A 230 5.24 -2.64 1.48
CA VAL A 230 5.07 -2.22 0.08
C VAL A 230 6.27 -1.40 -0.42
N SER A 231 7.14 -0.96 0.49
CA SER A 231 8.37 -0.21 0.17
C SER A 231 9.52 -1.06 -0.33
N ASN A 232 9.41 -2.38 -0.32
CA ASN A 232 10.47 -3.31 -0.71
C ASN A 232 11.65 -3.46 0.25
N ARG A 233 11.87 -2.56 1.17
CA ARG A 233 13.10 -2.53 1.97
C ARG A 233 13.27 -3.73 2.90
N ILE A 234 12.18 -4.46 3.19
CA ILE A 234 12.24 -5.73 3.94
C ILE A 234 12.85 -6.84 3.10
N PHE A 235 12.46 -6.96 1.83
CA PHE A 235 12.86 -8.05 0.97
C PHE A 235 13.79 -7.65 -0.18
N ASN A 236 13.73 -6.42 -0.65
CA ASN A 236 14.22 -6.04 -1.97
C ASN A 236 15.08 -4.78 -1.94
N TYR A 237 15.92 -4.58 -0.94
CA TYR A 237 16.69 -3.33 -0.82
C TYR A 237 17.65 -3.08 -2.00
N PHE A 238 18.38 -4.11 -2.46
CA PHE A 238 19.33 -3.96 -3.55
C PHE A 238 18.76 -4.22 -4.92
N GLY A 239 19.08 -3.33 -5.84
CA GLY A 239 18.86 -3.48 -7.27
C GLY A 239 17.41 -3.21 -7.70
N TYR A 240 16.52 -2.99 -6.76
CA TYR A 240 15.10 -3.01 -7.07
C TYR A 240 14.31 -1.87 -6.44
N GLY A 241 14.97 -0.86 -5.96
CA GLY A 241 14.34 0.39 -5.50
C GLY A 241 13.54 1.11 -6.60
N PHE A 242 13.79 0.79 -7.84
CA PHE A 242 13.04 1.26 -8.99
C PHE A 242 11.69 0.56 -9.18
N TYR A 243 11.50 -0.58 -8.53
CA TYR A 243 10.28 -1.40 -8.60
C TYR A 243 9.41 -1.27 -7.36
N SER A 244 9.67 -0.29 -6.53
CA SER A 244 8.75 0.02 -5.46
C SER A 244 7.48 0.64 -6.02
N LEU A 245 6.35 0.01 -5.77
CA LEU A 245 5.03 0.56 -6.12
C LEU A 245 4.70 1.79 -5.27
N HIS A 246 5.34 1.92 -4.12
CA HIS A 246 5.05 2.93 -3.12
C HIS A 246 6.31 3.66 -2.67
N SER A 247 6.12 4.70 -1.86
CA SER A 247 7.22 5.47 -1.32
C SER A 247 8.20 4.59 -0.52
N PRO A 248 9.53 4.73 -0.73
CA PRO A 248 10.53 4.00 0.07
C PRO A 248 10.50 4.35 1.57
N SER A 249 9.74 5.36 1.98
CA SER A 249 9.49 5.70 3.39
C SER A 249 8.37 4.86 4.03
N MET A 250 7.63 4.09 3.24
CA MET A 250 6.64 3.14 3.75
C MET A 250 7.35 1.86 4.21
N VAL A 251 7.79 1.86 5.45
CA VAL A 251 8.59 0.76 6.04
C VAL A 251 7.82 0.00 7.13
N GLY A 252 6.52 0.22 7.23
CA GLY A 252 5.71 -0.37 8.29
C GLY A 252 5.91 0.25 9.67
N MET A 253 6.36 1.50 9.74
CA MET A 253 6.56 2.19 11.03
C MET A 253 5.28 2.21 11.87
N GLY A 254 4.12 2.48 11.26
CA GLY A 254 2.83 2.47 11.96
C GLY A 254 2.48 1.11 12.56
N HIS A 255 2.84 0.02 11.88
CA HIS A 255 2.65 -1.33 12.40
C HIS A 255 3.54 -1.61 13.60
N VAL A 256 4.81 -1.19 13.54
CA VAL A 256 5.75 -1.32 14.67
C VAL A 256 5.29 -0.49 15.86
N MET A 257 4.83 0.74 15.63
CA MET A 257 4.26 1.56 16.70
C MET A 257 3.04 0.90 17.35
N ALA A 258 2.10 0.42 16.54
CA ALA A 258 0.91 -0.27 17.02
C ALA A 258 1.28 -1.56 17.77
N TRP A 259 2.18 -2.36 17.22
CA TRP A 259 2.73 -3.57 17.84
C TRP A 259 3.34 -3.29 19.21
N ASN A 260 4.21 -2.29 19.29
CA ASN A 260 4.89 -1.94 20.53
C ASN A 260 3.95 -1.37 21.59
N ALA A 261 2.86 -0.74 21.18
CA ALA A 261 1.79 -0.31 22.08
C ALA A 261 0.87 -1.45 22.54
N GLY A 262 0.94 -2.65 21.92
CA GLY A 262 0.08 -3.79 22.24
C GLY A 262 -1.19 -3.90 21.39
N ALA A 263 -1.24 -3.23 20.24
CA ALA A 263 -2.30 -3.42 19.28
C ALA A 263 -2.22 -4.81 18.66
N GLU A 264 -3.39 -5.34 18.29
CA GLU A 264 -3.48 -6.59 17.54
C GLU A 264 -3.16 -6.35 16.07
N LEU A 265 -2.30 -7.19 15.50
CA LEU A 265 -2.00 -7.23 14.08
C LEU A 265 -2.52 -8.53 13.47
N GLU A 266 -2.98 -8.48 12.24
CA GLU A 266 -3.03 -9.67 11.42
C GLU A 266 -1.62 -10.26 11.35
N ALA A 267 -1.47 -11.54 11.64
CA ALA A 267 -0.15 -12.16 11.58
C ALA A 267 0.40 -12.11 10.16
N PRO A 268 1.57 -11.53 9.94
CA PRO A 268 2.19 -11.46 8.62
C PRO A 268 2.83 -12.81 8.25
N ASP A 269 2.00 -13.82 8.14
CA ASP A 269 2.38 -15.22 7.98
C ASP A 269 2.51 -15.68 6.52
N ARG A 270 2.21 -14.78 5.57
CA ARG A 270 2.23 -15.08 4.14
C ARG A 270 3.20 -14.15 3.42
N VAL A 271 4.23 -14.73 2.89
CA VAL A 271 5.08 -14.06 1.91
C VAL A 271 4.63 -14.49 0.52
N ILE A 272 4.36 -13.52 -0.31
CA ILE A 272 3.93 -13.73 -1.68
C ILE A 272 4.95 -13.14 -2.63
N ARG A 273 5.02 -13.75 -3.80
CA ARG A 273 5.78 -13.22 -4.92
C ARG A 273 4.80 -12.54 -5.86
N ILE A 274 4.87 -11.22 -5.92
CA ILE A 274 4.15 -10.47 -6.93
C ILE A 274 4.98 -10.51 -8.20
N ARG A 275 4.47 -11.13 -9.22
CA ARG A 275 5.05 -11.05 -10.55
C ARG A 275 4.78 -9.67 -11.08
N ILE A 276 5.84 -8.93 -11.28
CA ILE A 276 5.76 -7.64 -11.92
C ILE A 276 5.46 -7.90 -13.39
N GLY A 277 4.35 -7.38 -13.85
CA GLY A 277 3.88 -7.63 -15.19
C GLY A 277 4.75 -7.03 -16.28
N PHE A 278 4.37 -7.31 -17.50
CA PHE A 278 5.00 -6.78 -18.71
C PHE A 278 5.07 -5.25 -18.62
N GLY A 279 6.18 -4.67 -18.95
CA GLY A 279 6.41 -3.23 -18.87
C GLY A 279 7.16 -2.74 -17.63
N HIS A 280 7.26 -3.54 -16.59
CA HIS A 280 8.04 -3.17 -15.41
C HIS A 280 9.55 -3.27 -15.59
N GLY A 281 9.99 -3.95 -16.59
CA GLY A 281 11.42 -4.15 -16.82
C GLY A 281 12.10 -3.06 -17.63
N THR A 282 11.36 -2.15 -18.23
CA THR A 282 11.95 -0.99 -18.89
C THR A 282 12.30 0.07 -17.86
N MET A 283 13.54 0.49 -17.84
CA MET A 283 14.00 1.51 -16.91
C MET A 283 14.00 2.88 -17.55
N PRO A 284 13.29 3.86 -16.98
CA PRO A 284 12.37 3.79 -15.84
C PRO A 284 11.15 2.94 -16.17
N SER A 285 10.61 2.25 -15.18
CA SER A 285 9.52 1.31 -15.37
C SER A 285 8.24 2.02 -15.87
N TYR A 286 7.57 1.39 -16.81
CA TYR A 286 6.38 1.92 -17.45
C TYR A 286 5.13 1.39 -16.75
N ALA A 287 4.24 2.27 -16.31
CA ALA A 287 2.98 1.97 -15.66
C ALA A 287 3.10 0.88 -14.56
N THR A 288 3.86 1.18 -13.54
CA THR A 288 4.18 0.24 -12.47
C THR A 288 3.02 -0.01 -11.55
N GLY A 289 1.91 0.40 -11.62
CA GLY A 289 0.81 0.13 -10.71
C GLY A 289 -0.02 -1.06 -11.13
N ASN A 290 -0.18 -1.25 -12.40
CA ASN A 290 -1.11 -2.26 -12.88
C ASN A 290 -0.68 -2.86 -14.20
N PRO A 291 -0.02 -4.01 -14.19
CA PRO A 291 0.39 -4.70 -15.41
C PRO A 291 -0.78 -5.05 -16.32
N SER A 292 -1.98 -5.22 -15.78
CA SER A 292 -3.18 -5.47 -16.57
C SER A 292 -3.66 -4.26 -17.36
N ASN A 293 -3.30 -3.05 -16.94
CA ASN A 293 -3.81 -1.82 -17.52
C ASN A 293 -2.95 -1.27 -18.65
N THR A 294 -1.66 -1.58 -18.66
CA THR A 294 -0.72 -0.93 -19.55
C THR A 294 -0.73 -1.54 -20.94
N TRP A 295 -0.82 -2.86 -21.00
CA TRP A 295 -0.68 -3.62 -22.24
C TRP A 295 -1.94 -4.40 -22.63
N TYR A 296 -2.90 -4.39 -21.75
CA TYR A 296 -4.19 -4.98 -22.00
C TYR A 296 -5.12 -3.96 -22.66
N PRO A 297 -5.73 -4.28 -23.76
CA PRO A 297 -5.59 -5.50 -24.53
C PRO A 297 -4.73 -5.28 -25.79
N CYS A 298 -3.48 -5.70 -25.82
CA CYS A 298 -2.66 -5.69 -27.03
C CYS A 298 -2.14 -7.08 -27.37
N ARG A 299 -1.80 -7.27 -28.64
CA ARG A 299 -1.10 -8.48 -29.09
C ARG A 299 0.33 -8.47 -28.55
N MET A 300 0.80 -9.64 -28.14
CA MET A 300 2.19 -9.85 -27.75
C MET A 300 2.90 -10.67 -28.79
N VAL A 301 4.11 -10.28 -29.15
CA VAL A 301 4.94 -10.99 -30.11
C VAL A 301 6.35 -11.20 -29.59
N ASP A 302 7.00 -12.24 -30.09
CA ASP A 302 8.41 -12.50 -29.83
C ASP A 302 9.33 -11.76 -30.81
N ALA A 303 10.66 -11.98 -30.71
CA ALA A 303 11.65 -11.31 -31.55
C ALA A 303 11.52 -11.62 -33.07
N ASP A 304 10.88 -12.66 -33.43
CA ASP A 304 10.61 -13.04 -34.82
C ASP A 304 9.20 -12.60 -35.29
N GLY A 305 8.45 -11.90 -34.45
CA GLY A 305 7.09 -11.46 -34.71
C GLY A 305 6.04 -12.55 -34.49
N LYS A 306 6.43 -13.70 -33.95
CA LYS A 306 5.50 -14.77 -33.61
C LYS A 306 4.66 -14.38 -32.40
N GLU A 307 3.35 -14.54 -32.54
CA GLU A 307 2.42 -14.21 -31.45
C GLU A 307 2.60 -15.14 -30.25
N ILE A 308 2.57 -14.53 -29.06
CA ILE A 308 2.49 -15.23 -27.79
C ILE A 308 1.02 -15.33 -27.40
N PRO A 309 0.48 -16.55 -27.30
CA PRO A 309 -0.94 -16.71 -27.05
C PRO A 309 -1.34 -16.23 -25.67
N TRP A 310 -2.57 -15.82 -25.56
CA TRP A 310 -3.25 -15.57 -24.31
C TRP A 310 -3.74 -16.88 -23.71
N PHE A 311 -3.94 -16.87 -22.41
CA PHE A 311 -4.45 -18.01 -21.66
C PHE A 311 -5.67 -17.63 -20.83
N ASP A 312 -6.73 -18.36 -20.97
CA ASP A 312 -7.91 -18.25 -20.14
C ASP A 312 -7.84 -19.28 -18.99
N PRO A 313 -7.63 -18.85 -17.74
CA PRO A 313 -7.52 -19.75 -16.59
C PRO A 313 -8.83 -20.47 -16.25
N VAL A 314 -9.96 -19.98 -16.73
CA VAL A 314 -11.28 -20.62 -16.52
C VAL A 314 -11.47 -21.77 -17.48
N THR A 315 -11.27 -21.51 -18.78
CA THR A 315 -11.41 -22.56 -19.82
C THR A 315 -10.19 -23.45 -19.97
N LYS A 316 -9.04 -23.07 -19.35
CA LYS A 316 -7.74 -23.75 -19.47
C LYS A 316 -7.22 -23.85 -20.90
N ARG A 317 -7.52 -22.85 -21.73
CA ARG A 317 -7.16 -22.83 -23.15
C ARG A 317 -6.25 -21.65 -23.47
N GLU A 318 -5.28 -21.91 -24.35
CA GLU A 318 -4.59 -20.85 -25.09
C GLU A 318 -5.46 -20.41 -26.27
N PHE A 319 -5.39 -19.11 -26.59
CA PHE A 319 -6.07 -18.53 -27.74
C PHE A 319 -5.22 -17.37 -28.31
N PRO A 320 -5.34 -17.09 -29.62
CA PRO A 320 -4.66 -15.95 -30.23
C PRO A 320 -5.28 -14.64 -29.75
N TYR A 321 -4.60 -13.55 -30.03
CA TYR A 321 -5.13 -12.23 -29.72
C TYR A 321 -6.51 -12.02 -30.36
N ASP A 322 -7.47 -11.76 -29.52
CA ASP A 322 -8.85 -11.44 -29.87
C ASP A 322 -9.33 -10.35 -28.89
N TYR A 323 -9.44 -9.13 -29.37
CA TYR A 323 -9.82 -7.99 -28.52
C TYR A 323 -11.18 -8.19 -27.85
N GLU A 324 -12.18 -8.62 -28.62
CA GLU A 324 -13.54 -8.79 -28.09
C GLU A 324 -13.60 -9.89 -27.04
N TYR A 325 -12.92 -11.00 -27.30
CA TYR A 325 -12.83 -12.07 -26.31
C TYR A 325 -12.06 -11.66 -25.05
N LEU A 326 -10.99 -10.90 -25.19
CA LEU A 326 -10.25 -10.36 -24.04
C LEU A 326 -11.11 -9.47 -23.18
N ILE A 327 -11.87 -8.58 -23.80
CA ILE A 327 -12.80 -7.69 -23.07
C ILE A 327 -13.92 -8.52 -22.42
N PHE A 328 -14.50 -9.47 -23.12
CA PHE A 328 -15.52 -10.36 -22.57
C PHE A 328 -14.99 -11.17 -21.38
N ALA A 329 -13.86 -11.79 -21.52
CA ALA A 329 -13.27 -12.60 -20.46
C ALA A 329 -12.75 -11.73 -19.29
N GLY A 330 -12.25 -10.53 -19.58
CA GLY A 330 -11.95 -9.53 -18.59
C GLY A 330 -13.20 -9.15 -17.79
N ARG A 331 -14.30 -8.84 -18.47
CA ARG A 331 -15.60 -8.56 -17.85
C ARG A 331 -16.06 -9.70 -16.94
N ARG A 332 -15.96 -10.94 -17.39
CA ARG A 332 -16.32 -12.12 -16.60
C ARG A 332 -15.49 -12.22 -15.32
N GLY A 333 -14.20 -11.98 -15.39
CA GLY A 333 -13.32 -11.99 -14.23
C GLY A 333 -13.66 -10.87 -13.25
N TYR A 334 -13.94 -9.68 -13.74
CA TYR A 334 -14.34 -8.53 -12.93
C TYR A 334 -15.77 -8.64 -12.39
N GLU A 335 -16.64 -9.37 -13.04
CA GLU A 335 -17.94 -9.74 -12.49
C GLU A 335 -17.83 -10.72 -11.33
N MET A 336 -16.81 -11.58 -11.34
CA MET A 336 -16.56 -12.54 -10.26
C MET A 336 -15.78 -11.93 -9.10
N ALA A 337 -15.11 -10.81 -9.32
CA ALA A 337 -14.23 -10.18 -8.37
C ALA A 337 -14.36 -8.69 -8.41
N SER A 338 -15.09 -8.17 -7.48
CA SER A 338 -15.10 -6.74 -7.22
C SER A 338 -13.76 -6.29 -6.66
N GLY A 339 -13.16 -5.27 -7.24
CA GLY A 339 -11.84 -4.81 -6.83
C GLY A 339 -10.71 -5.51 -7.60
N ALA A 340 -10.61 -5.14 -8.63
CA ALA A 340 -10.01 -5.43 -9.89
C ALA A 340 -8.53 -5.81 -9.97
N TYR A 341 -7.72 -5.43 -9.03
CA TYR A 341 -6.27 -5.52 -9.17
C TYR A 341 -5.72 -6.94 -9.25
N HIS A 342 -6.41 -7.88 -8.67
CA HIS A 342 -5.78 -9.13 -8.28
C HIS A 342 -6.36 -10.35 -8.98
N ILE A 343 -7.34 -10.12 -9.81
CA ILE A 343 -7.86 -11.17 -10.68
C ILE A 343 -7.58 -10.80 -12.12
N GLN A 344 -6.55 -11.42 -12.62
CA GLN A 344 -6.33 -11.47 -14.04
C GLN A 344 -6.96 -12.77 -14.56
N PRO A 345 -8.20 -12.71 -15.05
CA PRO A 345 -8.85 -13.89 -15.59
C PRO A 345 -8.13 -14.40 -16.84
N ILE A 346 -7.38 -13.49 -17.48
CA ILE A 346 -6.60 -13.77 -18.67
C ILE A 346 -5.24 -13.12 -18.53
N SER A 347 -4.20 -13.82 -18.85
CA SER A 347 -2.84 -13.30 -18.85
C SER A 347 -2.08 -13.78 -20.09
N HIS A 348 -1.07 -13.02 -20.50
CA HIS A 348 -0.14 -13.44 -21.54
C HIS A 348 0.76 -14.59 -21.09
N ASN A 349 0.85 -14.83 -19.81
CA ASN A 349 1.70 -15.88 -19.26
C ASN A 349 0.89 -16.77 -18.32
N PRO A 350 0.28 -17.84 -18.87
CA PRO A 350 -0.44 -18.84 -18.08
C PRO A 350 0.51 -19.70 -17.26
N TYR A 351 1.79 -19.64 -17.60
CA TYR A 351 2.79 -20.51 -17.05
C TYR A 351 3.54 -19.81 -15.92
N THR A 352 4.16 -20.60 -15.10
CA THR A 352 5.27 -20.08 -14.29
C THR A 352 6.35 -19.53 -15.23
N ALA A 353 7.09 -18.57 -14.77
CA ALA A 353 8.23 -18.04 -15.52
C ALA A 353 9.17 -19.15 -16.01
N ARG A 354 9.31 -20.20 -15.21
CA ARG A 354 10.09 -21.40 -15.55
C ARG A 354 9.53 -22.11 -16.77
N GLU A 355 8.24 -22.39 -16.80
CA GLU A 355 7.57 -23.08 -17.92
C GLU A 355 7.66 -22.28 -19.22
N PHE A 356 7.46 -20.96 -19.16
CA PHE A 356 7.63 -20.11 -20.34
C PHE A 356 9.06 -20.16 -20.90
N MET A 357 10.08 -20.10 -20.03
CA MET A 357 11.47 -20.21 -20.49
C MET A 357 11.86 -21.60 -20.98
N GLU A 358 11.21 -22.62 -20.53
CA GLU A 358 11.37 -23.95 -21.13
C GLU A 358 10.85 -23.97 -22.56
N ARG A 359 9.75 -23.25 -22.86
CA ARG A 359 9.26 -23.04 -24.24
C ARG A 359 10.27 -22.23 -25.08
N VAL A 360 10.86 -21.19 -24.51
CA VAL A 360 11.94 -20.41 -25.15
C VAL A 360 13.17 -21.29 -25.43
N ARG A 361 13.61 -22.10 -24.46
CA ARG A 361 14.76 -23.01 -24.63
C ARG A 361 14.52 -24.07 -25.68
N ARG A 362 13.27 -24.49 -25.85
CA ARG A 362 12.86 -25.43 -26.94
C ARG A 362 12.74 -24.74 -28.29
N GLY A 363 13.00 -23.44 -28.37
CA GLY A 363 12.90 -22.68 -29.62
C GLY A 363 11.47 -22.36 -30.05
N GLU A 364 10.50 -22.49 -29.13
CA GLU A 364 9.12 -22.19 -29.45
C GLU A 364 8.88 -20.68 -29.57
N PHE A 365 9.54 -19.89 -28.71
CA PHE A 365 9.57 -18.44 -28.73
C PHE A 365 10.98 -17.91 -28.62
N LYS A 366 11.20 -16.67 -29.09
CA LYS A 366 12.49 -16.02 -29.13
C LYS A 366 12.44 -14.67 -28.41
N LEU A 367 13.35 -14.45 -27.48
CA LEU A 367 13.48 -13.16 -26.77
C LEU A 367 14.22 -12.14 -27.63
N PRO A 368 13.96 -10.81 -27.45
CA PRO A 368 13.03 -10.21 -26.50
C PRO A 368 11.56 -10.27 -26.95
N LEU A 369 10.65 -9.94 -26.03
CA LEU A 369 9.22 -9.86 -26.30
C LEU A 369 8.78 -8.42 -26.53
N TYR A 370 7.74 -8.25 -27.34
CA TYR A 370 7.22 -6.94 -27.69
C TYR A 370 5.70 -6.88 -27.48
N ALA A 371 5.24 -5.71 -26.97
CA ALA A 371 3.85 -5.34 -27.01
C ALA A 371 3.55 -4.67 -28.34
N ASP A 372 2.65 -5.24 -29.12
CA ASP A 372 2.18 -4.71 -30.38
C ASP A 372 1.07 -3.68 -30.13
N LEU A 373 1.49 -2.46 -29.77
CA LEU A 373 0.56 -1.38 -29.46
C LEU A 373 -0.34 -0.99 -30.65
N PRO A 374 0.15 -1.00 -31.90
CA PRO A 374 -0.71 -0.79 -33.07
C PRO A 374 -1.89 -1.77 -33.19
N SER A 375 -1.79 -2.96 -32.60
CA SER A 375 -2.89 -3.94 -32.59
C SER A 375 -4.05 -3.56 -31.65
N MET A 376 -3.82 -2.63 -30.72
CA MET A 376 -4.87 -2.16 -29.84
C MET A 376 -5.84 -1.24 -30.60
N PRO A 377 -7.13 -1.25 -30.26
CA PRO A 377 -8.04 -0.21 -30.72
C PRO A 377 -7.52 1.19 -30.40
N GLU A 378 -7.73 2.15 -31.31
CA GLU A 378 -7.22 3.52 -31.16
C GLU A 378 -7.68 4.16 -29.82
N ASN A 379 -8.93 3.97 -29.45
CA ASN A 379 -9.47 4.49 -28.21
C ASN A 379 -8.75 3.95 -26.97
N GLU A 380 -8.41 2.66 -26.94
CA GLU A 380 -7.64 2.06 -25.83
C GLU A 380 -6.21 2.59 -25.80
N ARG A 381 -5.59 2.71 -26.96
CA ARG A 381 -4.25 3.28 -27.11
C ARG A 381 -4.21 4.74 -26.63
N ARG A 382 -5.21 5.55 -27.00
CA ARG A 382 -5.36 6.91 -26.52
C ARG A 382 -5.55 7.00 -25.02
N VAL A 383 -6.29 6.10 -24.41
CA VAL A 383 -6.42 6.03 -22.95
C VAL A 383 -5.08 5.76 -22.29
N ILE A 384 -4.35 4.77 -22.77
CA ILE A 384 -3.06 4.39 -22.17
C ILE A 384 -2.04 5.51 -22.32
N PHE A 385 -1.88 6.09 -23.49
CA PHE A 385 -0.88 7.13 -23.77
C PHE A 385 -1.39 8.56 -23.53
N GLY A 386 -2.68 8.80 -23.55
CA GLY A 386 -3.27 10.11 -23.28
C GLY A 386 -3.57 10.32 -21.79
N LEU A 387 -4.47 9.52 -21.23
CA LEU A 387 -4.88 9.67 -19.84
C LEU A 387 -3.87 9.10 -18.85
N MET A 388 -3.21 8.00 -19.18
CA MET A 388 -2.25 7.34 -18.31
C MET A 388 -0.82 7.84 -18.41
N VAL A 389 -0.57 8.85 -19.25
CA VAL A 389 0.75 9.50 -19.39
C VAL A 389 1.36 9.94 -18.06
N ALA A 390 0.53 10.32 -17.12
CA ALA A 390 0.96 10.71 -15.80
C ALA A 390 0.45 9.77 -14.71
N ALA A 391 -0.06 8.58 -15.08
CA ALA A 391 -0.56 7.62 -14.11
C ALA A 391 0.51 7.27 -13.10
N GLU A 392 0.15 7.35 -11.83
CA GLU A 392 1.02 7.05 -10.70
C GLU A 392 2.37 7.82 -10.68
N GLY A 393 2.45 8.91 -11.41
CA GLY A 393 3.64 9.77 -11.47
C GLY A 393 4.87 9.14 -12.13
N LYS A 394 4.73 7.98 -12.75
CA LYS A 394 5.85 7.19 -13.28
C LYS A 394 5.84 7.09 -14.79
N THR A 395 4.66 7.05 -15.38
CA THR A 395 4.47 6.79 -16.82
C THR A 395 4.91 7.96 -17.69
N TRP A 396 4.74 9.17 -17.22
CA TRP A 396 5.07 10.34 -18.00
C TRP A 396 6.57 10.48 -18.36
N ILE A 397 7.45 10.08 -17.45
CA ILE A 397 8.89 10.10 -17.74
C ILE A 397 9.20 9.16 -18.90
N VAL A 398 8.63 7.97 -18.87
CA VAL A 398 8.81 6.97 -19.92
C VAL A 398 8.17 7.40 -21.22
N TYR A 399 6.94 7.88 -21.18
CA TYR A 399 6.26 8.42 -22.36
C TYR A 399 7.09 9.54 -23.01
N ARG A 400 7.53 10.50 -22.21
CA ARG A 400 8.36 11.60 -22.69
C ARG A 400 9.66 11.12 -23.30
N ASN A 401 10.36 10.21 -22.63
CA ASN A 401 11.62 9.66 -23.12
C ASN A 401 11.44 8.87 -24.42
N LEU A 402 10.42 8.03 -24.48
CA LEU A 402 10.11 7.25 -25.67
C LEU A 402 9.72 8.14 -26.85
N THR A 403 8.81 9.08 -26.65
CA THR A 403 8.35 9.96 -27.73
C THR A 403 9.44 10.95 -28.19
N GLN A 404 10.28 11.44 -27.29
CA GLN A 404 11.46 12.23 -27.64
C GLN A 404 12.53 11.42 -28.39
N ALA A 405 12.60 10.12 -28.13
CA ALA A 405 13.44 9.19 -28.89
C ALA A 405 12.84 8.77 -30.23
N GLY A 406 11.65 9.27 -30.58
CA GLY A 406 10.99 9.00 -31.85
C GLY A 406 10.01 7.82 -31.83
N PHE A 407 9.72 7.24 -30.67
CA PHE A 407 8.73 6.16 -30.56
C PHE A 407 7.31 6.70 -30.83
N ASP A 408 6.61 6.03 -31.73
CA ASP A 408 5.20 6.31 -32.06
C ASP A 408 4.33 5.10 -31.69
N PRO A 409 3.47 5.20 -30.66
CA PRO A 409 2.64 4.09 -30.23
C PRO A 409 1.63 3.61 -31.30
N ASN A 410 1.42 4.39 -32.36
CA ASN A 410 0.55 4.01 -33.47
C ASN A 410 1.25 3.15 -34.54
N LYS A 411 2.57 3.04 -34.46
CA LYS A 411 3.38 2.35 -35.48
C LYS A 411 4.37 1.36 -34.90
N ASP A 412 4.88 1.64 -33.71
CA ASP A 412 6.02 0.94 -33.16
C ASP A 412 5.62 -0.13 -32.16
N LEU A 413 6.40 -1.21 -32.14
CA LEU A 413 6.33 -2.23 -31.09
C LEU A 413 7.11 -1.73 -29.88
N LEU A 414 6.58 -1.95 -28.68
CA LEU A 414 7.28 -1.62 -27.46
C LEU A 414 7.94 -2.87 -26.86
N GLN A 415 9.26 -2.84 -26.80
CA GLN A 415 10.01 -3.94 -26.18
C GLN A 415 9.64 -4.07 -24.71
N GLY A 416 9.21 -5.26 -24.35
CA GLY A 416 9.03 -5.66 -22.97
C GLY A 416 10.35 -6.05 -22.31
N TYR A 417 10.27 -6.24 -20.99
CA TYR A 417 11.43 -6.71 -20.24
C TYR A 417 11.70 -8.19 -20.51
N THR A 418 12.94 -8.48 -20.84
CA THR A 418 13.28 -9.82 -21.35
C THR A 418 13.31 -10.91 -20.30
N ALA A 419 13.72 -10.56 -19.08
CA ALA A 419 13.89 -11.54 -18.00
C ALA A 419 12.87 -11.35 -16.89
N GLY A 420 12.67 -10.14 -16.42
CA GLY A 420 11.77 -9.85 -15.30
C GLY A 420 10.31 -10.15 -15.61
N TRP A 421 9.87 -9.94 -16.84
CA TRP A 421 8.51 -10.32 -17.25
C TRP A 421 8.27 -11.82 -17.21
N THR A 422 9.28 -12.59 -17.57
CA THR A 422 9.20 -14.05 -17.51
C THR A 422 9.47 -14.60 -16.12
N GLY A 423 9.90 -13.76 -15.19
CA GLY A 423 10.27 -14.15 -13.84
C GLY A 423 11.53 -15.01 -13.78
N LEU A 424 12.33 -14.96 -14.82
CA LEU A 424 13.54 -15.76 -14.97
C LEU A 424 14.80 -14.93 -15.04
N ASP A 425 14.75 -13.73 -14.56
CA ASP A 425 15.96 -13.00 -14.24
C ASP A 425 16.78 -13.86 -13.26
N PRO A 426 18.02 -14.19 -13.57
CA PRO A 426 18.88 -14.87 -12.62
C PRO A 426 19.05 -14.11 -11.31
N PHE A 427 18.72 -12.82 -11.29
CA PHE A 427 18.71 -11.97 -10.10
C PHE A 427 17.34 -11.94 -9.41
N ASP A 428 16.38 -12.74 -9.83
CA ASP A 428 15.05 -12.86 -9.22
C ASP A 428 14.37 -11.50 -9.00
N GLN A 429 14.01 -10.83 -10.06
CA GLN A 429 13.36 -9.50 -10.02
C GLN A 429 11.90 -9.53 -9.55
N ASN A 430 11.43 -10.66 -9.04
CA ASN A 430 10.10 -10.70 -8.46
C ASN A 430 10.06 -9.87 -7.17
N TYR A 431 9.04 -9.08 -7.07
CA TYR A 431 8.71 -8.36 -5.86
C TYR A 431 8.17 -9.32 -4.82
N MET A 432 8.84 -9.41 -3.69
CA MET A 432 8.37 -10.19 -2.55
C MET A 432 7.70 -9.28 -1.55
N SER A 433 6.57 -9.68 -1.05
CA SER A 433 5.76 -8.91 -0.12
C SER A 433 5.06 -9.82 0.89
N SER A 434 4.78 -9.29 2.05
CA SER A 434 3.99 -9.94 3.08
C SER A 434 2.91 -8.97 3.56
N TRP A 435 1.72 -9.09 3.02
CA TRP A 435 0.62 -8.18 3.34
C TRP A 435 -0.05 -8.59 4.65
N SER A 436 -0.14 -7.64 5.52
CA SER A 436 -0.86 -7.72 6.79
C SER A 436 -1.11 -6.31 7.28
N GLY A 437 -1.92 -6.16 8.30
CA GLY A 437 -2.19 -4.84 8.87
C GLY A 437 -2.71 -4.88 10.28
N ILE A 438 -3.09 -3.72 10.75
CA ILE A 438 -3.56 -3.51 12.12
C ILE A 438 -5.03 -3.94 12.20
N MET A 439 -5.35 -4.82 13.16
CA MET A 439 -6.71 -5.30 13.39
C MET A 439 -7.60 -4.18 13.91
N HIS A 440 -8.82 -4.13 13.42
CA HIS A 440 -9.81 -3.13 13.80
C HIS A 440 -11.23 -3.68 13.75
N ASP A 441 -12.17 -2.99 14.35
CA ASP A 441 -13.60 -3.23 14.30
C ASP A 441 -14.28 -2.43 13.16
N TRP A 442 -15.61 -2.40 13.14
CA TRP A 442 -16.41 -1.65 12.17
C TRP A 442 -16.31 -0.12 12.34
N ASP A 443 -15.83 0.38 13.48
CA ASP A 443 -15.54 1.80 13.69
C ASP A 443 -14.11 2.17 13.25
N LEU A 444 -13.37 1.23 12.67
CA LEU A 444 -11.93 1.32 12.38
C LEU A 444 -11.08 1.59 13.64
N LYS A 445 -11.60 1.22 14.79
CA LYS A 445 -10.96 1.28 16.09
C LYS A 445 -10.20 -0.02 16.35
N THR A 446 -8.98 0.09 16.84
CA THR A 446 -8.19 -1.07 17.26
C THR A 446 -8.64 -1.62 18.62
N ASN A 447 -8.00 -2.69 19.10
CA ASN A 447 -8.20 -3.18 20.47
C ASN A 447 -7.70 -2.18 21.55
N LEU A 448 -6.91 -1.19 21.18
CA LEU A 448 -6.45 -0.14 22.10
C LEU A 448 -7.41 1.04 22.09
N GLU A 449 -7.80 1.47 23.28
CA GLU A 449 -8.62 2.67 23.41
C GLU A 449 -7.86 3.90 22.88
N GLY A 450 -8.57 4.77 22.16
CA GLY A 450 -8.00 5.98 21.56
C GLY A 450 -7.18 5.77 20.29
N LEU A 451 -7.04 4.52 19.79
CA LEU A 451 -6.29 4.22 18.57
C LEU A 451 -7.20 3.73 17.45
N TYR A 452 -7.11 4.40 16.30
CA TYR A 452 -7.81 4.10 15.05
C TYR A 452 -6.82 3.84 13.92
N VAL A 453 -7.29 3.24 12.83
CA VAL A 453 -6.47 2.94 11.66
C VAL A 453 -7.26 3.16 10.37
N ALA A 454 -6.59 3.64 9.30
CA ALA A 454 -7.20 3.82 7.98
C ALA A 454 -6.20 3.60 6.85
N GLY A 455 -6.73 3.38 5.65
CA GLY A 455 -5.93 3.11 4.46
C GLY A 455 -5.24 1.74 4.52
N ASP A 456 -4.11 1.62 3.83
CA ASP A 456 -3.35 0.37 3.73
C ASP A 456 -2.74 -0.11 5.06
N ALA A 457 -2.83 0.68 6.13
CA ALA A 457 -2.43 0.24 7.46
C ALA A 457 -3.43 -0.73 8.11
N THR A 458 -4.66 -0.85 7.58
CA THR A 458 -5.68 -1.80 8.03
C THR A 458 -5.30 -3.25 7.72
N PHE A 459 -5.81 -4.22 8.47
CA PHE A 459 -5.59 -5.64 8.15
C PHE A 459 -6.01 -5.95 6.71
N GLY A 460 -5.35 -6.94 6.08
CA GLY A 460 -5.43 -7.15 4.64
C GLY A 460 -4.50 -6.23 3.83
N GLY A 461 -4.03 -5.13 4.39
CA GLY A 461 -2.92 -4.31 3.88
C GLY A 461 -3.15 -3.57 2.56
N VAL A 462 -4.36 -3.60 1.99
CA VAL A 462 -4.69 -2.98 0.70
C VAL A 462 -6.06 -2.33 0.76
N ALA A 463 -6.09 -1.02 0.78
CA ALA A 463 -7.32 -0.22 0.68
C ALA A 463 -7.42 0.49 -0.67
N GLU A 464 -6.30 0.69 -1.37
CA GLU A 464 -6.19 1.48 -2.59
C GLU A 464 -6.65 2.93 -2.41
N HIS A 465 -6.72 3.73 -3.47
CA HIS A 465 -7.03 5.16 -3.34
C HIS A 465 -8.46 5.40 -2.83
N ALA A 466 -9.44 4.70 -3.38
CA ALA A 466 -10.84 4.84 -2.98
C ALA A 466 -11.07 4.37 -1.54
N GLY A 467 -10.59 3.17 -1.21
CA GLY A 467 -10.70 2.64 0.15
C GLY A 467 -9.90 3.44 1.17
N ALA A 468 -8.73 3.95 0.80
CA ALA A 468 -7.95 4.84 1.66
C ALA A 468 -8.69 6.15 1.95
N ALA A 469 -9.31 6.75 0.93
CA ALA A 469 -10.11 7.97 1.10
C ALA A 469 -11.35 7.72 1.99
N VAL A 470 -12.10 6.65 1.70
CA VAL A 470 -13.33 6.30 2.43
C VAL A 470 -13.02 5.92 3.88
N THR A 471 -12.01 5.10 4.11
CA THR A 471 -11.62 4.70 5.48
C THR A 471 -11.04 5.88 6.25
N GLY A 472 -10.30 6.79 5.59
CA GLY A 472 -9.86 8.04 6.20
C GLY A 472 -11.04 8.88 6.70
N ARG A 473 -12.04 9.11 5.87
CA ARG A 473 -13.27 9.80 6.27
C ARG A 473 -13.96 9.11 7.44
N TRP A 474 -14.12 7.79 7.34
CA TRP A 474 -14.77 7.00 8.39
C TRP A 474 -14.04 7.09 9.73
N ALA A 475 -12.74 6.81 9.75
CA ALA A 475 -11.92 6.88 10.96
C ALA A 475 -11.87 8.31 11.53
N GLY A 476 -11.75 9.32 10.66
CA GLY A 476 -11.79 10.74 11.07
C GLY A 476 -13.08 11.10 11.79
N ALA A 477 -14.22 10.63 11.28
CA ALA A 477 -15.52 10.84 11.91
C ALA A 477 -15.60 10.17 13.29
N LYS A 478 -15.25 8.88 13.35
CA LYS A 478 -15.33 8.08 14.58
C LYS A 478 -14.36 8.57 15.66
N ALA A 479 -13.14 8.91 15.27
CA ALA A 479 -12.16 9.49 16.19
C ALA A 479 -12.60 10.87 16.74
N ALA A 480 -13.25 11.69 15.91
CA ALA A 480 -13.80 12.96 16.35
C ALA A 480 -14.96 12.79 17.36
N GLU A 481 -15.85 11.84 17.13
CA GLU A 481 -16.94 11.49 18.05
C GLU A 481 -16.37 11.02 19.40
N TYR A 482 -15.40 10.12 19.37
CA TYR A 482 -14.71 9.64 20.55
C TYR A 482 -13.99 10.79 21.30
N ALA A 483 -13.24 11.63 20.58
CA ALA A 483 -12.49 12.73 21.18
C ALA A 483 -13.38 13.76 21.89
N LYS A 484 -14.64 13.93 21.45
CA LYS A 484 -15.63 14.77 22.14
C LYS A 484 -16.14 14.16 23.44
N SER A 485 -16.13 12.84 23.56
CA SER A 485 -16.68 12.09 24.69
C SER A 485 -15.68 11.86 25.83
N VAL A 486 -14.38 12.13 25.60
CA VAL A 486 -13.33 11.83 26.56
C VAL A 486 -12.45 13.05 26.87
N SER A 487 -11.83 13.02 28.05
CA SER A 487 -10.78 13.95 28.44
C SER A 487 -9.40 13.48 27.97
N PHE A 488 -8.43 14.39 27.97
CA PHE A 488 -7.03 14.02 27.74
C PHE A 488 -6.55 13.05 28.82
N GLY A 489 -5.86 11.99 28.38
CA GLY A 489 -5.13 11.10 29.28
C GLY A 489 -3.79 11.70 29.72
N SER A 490 -3.16 11.06 30.68
CA SER A 490 -1.84 11.46 31.18
C SER A 490 -0.74 10.89 30.30
N VAL A 491 0.16 11.76 29.83
CA VAL A 491 1.40 11.34 29.15
C VAL A 491 2.43 10.90 30.19
N SER A 492 2.97 9.70 30.03
CA SER A 492 4.09 9.24 30.85
C SER A 492 5.40 9.83 30.32
N TRP A 493 5.96 10.77 31.05
CA TRP A 493 7.26 11.37 30.68
C TRP A 493 8.42 10.38 30.77
N ASP A 494 8.32 9.35 31.64
CA ASP A 494 9.30 8.26 31.66
C ASP A 494 9.27 7.47 30.35
N GLN A 495 8.09 7.31 29.72
CA GLN A 495 8.00 6.71 28.39
C GLN A 495 8.62 7.65 27.33
N VAL A 496 8.36 8.94 27.40
CA VAL A 496 8.94 9.92 26.48
C VAL A 496 10.47 9.91 26.56
N GLU A 497 11.05 9.90 27.75
CA GLU A 497 12.51 9.87 27.93
C GLU A 497 13.13 8.54 27.42
N ARG A 498 12.51 7.40 27.69
CA ARG A 498 12.97 6.11 27.10
C ARG A 498 12.97 6.16 25.58
N GLU A 499 11.91 6.73 24.97
CA GLU A 499 11.83 6.88 23.52
C GLU A 499 12.87 7.89 22.99
N ARG A 500 13.09 8.98 23.69
CA ARG A 500 14.13 9.95 23.36
C ARG A 500 15.53 9.31 23.36
N GLU A 501 15.83 8.52 24.39
CA GLU A 501 17.09 7.79 24.47
C GLU A 501 17.27 6.81 23.30
N ARG A 502 16.21 6.05 22.96
CA ARG A 502 16.19 5.11 21.84
C ARG A 502 16.36 5.83 20.50
N ILE A 503 15.63 6.93 20.29
CA ILE A 503 15.69 7.70 19.04
C ILE A 503 17.10 8.21 18.80
N TYR A 504 17.72 8.87 19.79
CA TYR A 504 19.01 9.50 19.61
C TYR A 504 20.23 8.59 19.87
N ALA A 505 20.03 7.31 20.21
CA ALA A 505 21.13 6.38 20.40
C ALA A 505 22.14 6.33 19.23
N PRO A 506 21.71 6.34 17.94
CA PRO A 506 22.64 6.35 16.83
C PRO A 506 23.49 7.63 16.70
N THR A 507 23.01 8.77 17.21
CA THR A 507 23.75 10.05 17.13
C THR A 507 24.85 10.18 18.19
N LYS A 508 24.82 9.34 19.22
CA LYS A 508 25.79 9.36 20.33
C LYS A 508 27.07 8.57 20.00
N ARG A 509 27.17 7.94 18.83
CA ARG A 509 28.28 7.10 18.42
C ARG A 509 29.10 7.79 17.33
N ASN A 510 30.42 7.73 17.47
CA ASN A 510 31.37 8.24 16.47
C ASN A 510 31.74 7.18 15.43
N GLU A 511 31.69 5.89 15.81
CA GLU A 511 32.01 4.74 14.98
C GLU A 511 30.92 3.69 15.07
N GLY A 512 30.71 2.94 13.99
CA GLY A 512 29.72 1.90 13.91
C GLY A 512 29.39 1.54 12.47
N ILE A 513 28.20 0.99 12.23
CA ILE A 513 27.75 0.57 10.91
C ILE A 513 26.77 1.57 10.31
N ASP A 514 26.80 1.65 8.99
CA ASP A 514 25.82 2.44 8.23
C ASP A 514 24.47 1.70 8.20
N TRP A 515 23.38 2.46 8.23
CA TRP A 515 22.02 1.91 8.16
C TRP A 515 21.79 1.06 6.90
N ARG A 516 22.51 1.36 5.79
CA ARG A 516 22.42 0.58 4.54
C ARG A 516 22.95 -0.83 4.73
N GLU A 517 24.05 -0.99 5.47
CA GLU A 517 24.65 -2.29 5.74
C GLU A 517 23.66 -3.19 6.48
N LEU A 518 23.04 -2.68 7.53
CA LEU A 518 22.02 -3.43 8.27
C LEU A 518 20.79 -3.73 7.40
N ASN A 519 20.29 -2.74 6.64
CA ASN A 519 19.11 -2.98 5.78
C ASN A 519 19.38 -4.04 4.71
N VAL A 520 20.57 -4.04 4.14
CA VAL A 520 21.00 -5.07 3.18
C VAL A 520 21.08 -6.44 3.82
N ALA A 521 21.68 -6.53 5.01
CA ALA A 521 21.75 -7.80 5.74
C ALA A 521 20.36 -8.36 6.02
N ILE A 522 19.41 -7.53 6.49
CA ILE A 522 18.02 -7.93 6.72
C ILE A 522 17.39 -8.46 5.44
N SER A 523 17.44 -7.68 4.35
CA SER A 523 16.78 -8.09 3.10
C SER A 523 17.43 -9.32 2.47
N THR A 524 18.73 -9.53 2.66
CA THR A 524 19.44 -10.75 2.24
C THR A 524 18.91 -11.97 2.99
N VAL A 525 18.78 -11.89 4.32
CA VAL A 525 18.19 -12.97 5.12
C VAL A 525 16.75 -13.26 4.68
N MET A 526 15.95 -12.23 4.52
CA MET A 526 14.55 -12.40 4.13
C MET A 526 14.40 -13.02 2.74
N ARG A 527 15.18 -12.58 1.76
CA ARG A 527 15.14 -13.18 0.41
C ARG A 527 15.67 -14.61 0.37
N THR A 528 16.69 -14.91 1.13
CA THR A 528 17.34 -16.22 1.09
C THR A 528 16.50 -17.29 1.82
N TYR A 529 16.01 -16.95 3.00
CA TYR A 529 15.42 -17.94 3.90
C TYR A 529 13.89 -17.86 3.98
N VAL A 530 13.29 -16.73 3.58
CA VAL A 530 11.83 -16.48 3.66
C VAL A 530 11.21 -16.40 2.26
N ASN A 531 11.82 -17.06 1.30
CA ASN A 531 11.34 -17.15 -0.07
C ASN A 531 10.11 -18.08 -0.13
N PRO A 532 8.97 -17.64 -0.68
CA PRO A 532 7.72 -18.42 -0.67
C PRO A 532 7.82 -19.79 -1.39
N ASP A 533 8.73 -19.93 -2.34
CA ASP A 533 8.88 -21.17 -3.11
C ASP A 533 9.79 -22.20 -2.42
N LEU A 534 10.64 -21.78 -1.49
CA LEU A 534 11.71 -22.61 -0.93
C LEU A 534 11.62 -22.77 0.59
N THR A 535 10.89 -21.91 1.28
CA THR A 535 10.89 -21.82 2.74
C THR A 535 10.38 -23.10 3.40
N ASN A 536 11.14 -23.59 4.35
CA ASN A 536 10.79 -24.67 5.28
C ASN A 536 11.05 -24.24 6.74
N ASP A 537 10.73 -25.11 7.71
CA ASP A 537 10.82 -24.76 9.12
C ASP A 537 12.27 -24.51 9.58
N GLU A 538 13.23 -25.19 8.97
CA GLU A 538 14.64 -24.98 9.30
C GLU A 538 15.15 -23.64 8.75
N MET A 539 14.79 -23.29 7.53
CA MET A 539 15.10 -21.99 6.95
C MET A 539 14.52 -20.84 7.79
N LEU A 540 13.29 -20.98 8.27
CA LEU A 540 12.69 -19.98 9.15
C LEU A 540 13.44 -19.85 10.49
N ARG A 541 13.88 -20.96 11.08
CA ARG A 541 14.72 -20.92 12.31
C ARG A 541 16.06 -20.22 12.08
N ILE A 542 16.69 -20.50 10.94
CA ILE A 542 17.93 -19.82 10.56
C ILE A 542 17.69 -18.32 10.36
N ALA A 543 16.63 -17.96 9.63
CA ALA A 543 16.26 -16.56 9.43
C ALA A 543 16.03 -15.84 10.76
N LEU A 544 15.24 -16.41 11.65
CA LEU A 544 14.98 -15.82 12.96
C LEU A 544 16.27 -15.61 13.76
N LYS A 545 17.12 -16.62 13.81
CA LYS A 545 18.41 -16.53 14.51
C LYS A 545 19.26 -15.39 13.97
N TRP A 546 19.41 -15.26 12.65
CA TRP A 546 20.16 -14.16 12.03
C TRP A 546 19.57 -12.79 12.36
N LEU A 547 18.24 -12.66 12.31
CA LEU A 547 17.58 -11.38 12.62
C LEU A 547 17.72 -11.01 14.11
N GLU A 548 17.69 -11.99 15.03
CA GLU A 548 17.92 -11.78 16.46
C GLU A 548 19.38 -11.39 16.75
N GLU A 549 20.35 -12.03 16.07
CA GLU A 549 21.76 -11.65 16.16
C GLU A 549 21.99 -10.23 15.68
N MET A 550 21.36 -9.83 14.56
CA MET A 550 21.39 -8.44 14.08
C MET A 550 20.78 -7.44 15.06
N GLU A 551 19.69 -7.81 15.74
CA GLU A 551 19.06 -6.95 16.75
C GLU A 551 20.00 -6.70 17.94
N HIS A 552 20.64 -7.75 18.43
CA HIS A 552 21.52 -7.66 19.60
C HIS A 552 22.92 -7.13 19.25
N GLY A 553 23.35 -7.29 17.99
CA GLY A 553 24.67 -6.91 17.50
C GLY A 553 24.66 -5.62 16.71
N GLU A 554 24.35 -5.72 15.42
CA GLU A 554 24.50 -4.65 14.43
C GLU A 554 23.57 -3.46 14.69
N ALA A 555 22.31 -3.71 15.09
CA ALA A 555 21.37 -2.64 15.37
C ALA A 555 21.86 -1.68 16.47
N ASN A 556 22.59 -2.24 17.47
CA ASN A 556 23.19 -1.46 18.54
C ASN A 556 24.47 -0.71 18.13
N LYS A 557 24.97 -0.92 16.92
CA LYS A 557 26.14 -0.25 16.35
C LYS A 557 25.81 0.80 15.29
N LEU A 558 24.53 1.03 15.00
CA LEU A 558 24.11 2.04 14.02
C LEU A 558 24.62 3.43 14.38
N VAL A 559 25.13 4.16 13.39
CA VAL A 559 25.62 5.53 13.53
C VAL A 559 24.83 6.47 12.65
N ALA A 560 24.46 7.62 13.19
CA ALA A 560 23.83 8.71 12.46
C ALA A 560 24.61 10.01 12.66
N ARG A 561 25.08 10.61 11.57
CA ARG A 561 25.87 11.85 11.58
C ARG A 561 25.02 13.11 11.45
N ASN A 562 23.78 12.93 11.03
CA ASN A 562 22.81 14.01 10.83
C ASN A 562 21.38 13.47 10.97
N PRO A 563 20.35 14.33 11.04
CA PRO A 563 18.96 13.91 11.20
C PRO A 563 18.41 13.03 10.07
N HIS A 564 18.95 13.13 8.84
CA HIS A 564 18.55 12.24 7.76
C HIS A 564 19.03 10.80 7.99
N GLU A 565 20.31 10.65 8.36
CA GLU A 565 20.86 9.31 8.71
C GLU A 565 20.16 8.75 9.94
N LEU A 566 19.82 9.58 10.92
CA LEU A 566 19.01 9.20 12.07
C LEU A 566 17.65 8.64 11.65
N THR A 567 16.96 9.33 10.75
CA THR A 567 15.69 8.86 10.19
C THR A 567 15.85 7.48 9.55
N ARG A 568 16.90 7.29 8.74
CA ARG A 568 17.16 6.00 8.08
C ARG A 568 17.53 4.89 9.05
N CYS A 569 18.25 5.18 10.12
CA CYS A 569 18.50 4.23 11.20
C CYS A 569 17.19 3.77 11.86
N LEU A 570 16.31 4.69 12.21
CA LEU A 570 15.01 4.38 12.84
C LEU A 570 14.10 3.56 11.91
N GLU A 571 14.07 3.89 10.64
CA GLU A 571 13.36 3.08 9.63
C GLU A 571 13.94 1.67 9.51
N THR A 572 15.25 1.52 9.53
CA THR A 572 15.92 0.22 9.44
C THR A 572 15.64 -0.66 10.66
N LEU A 573 15.57 -0.05 11.86
CA LEU A 573 15.14 -0.75 13.07
C LEU A 573 13.68 -1.24 12.97
N ALA A 574 12.79 -0.42 12.41
CA ALA A 574 11.41 -0.83 12.16
C ALA A 574 11.32 -1.97 11.11
N ILE A 575 12.17 -1.94 10.09
CA ILE A 575 12.27 -3.02 9.09
C ILE A 575 12.73 -4.32 9.76
N LEU A 576 13.72 -4.27 10.65
CA LEU A 576 14.20 -5.43 11.38
C LEU A 576 13.10 -6.05 12.25
N GLU A 577 12.34 -5.24 12.98
CA GLU A 577 11.24 -5.69 13.81
C GLU A 577 10.11 -6.31 12.96
N ASN A 578 9.75 -5.68 11.85
CA ASN A 578 8.78 -6.24 10.89
C ASN A 578 9.26 -7.57 10.28
N ALA A 579 10.54 -7.70 9.94
CA ALA A 579 11.11 -8.93 9.42
C ALA A 579 11.03 -10.07 10.45
N LYS A 580 11.41 -9.81 11.69
CA LYS A 580 11.29 -10.78 12.80
C LYS A 580 9.85 -11.21 12.99
N LEU A 581 8.92 -10.25 13.05
CA LEU A 581 7.50 -10.54 13.21
C LEU A 581 6.95 -11.42 12.07
N THR A 582 7.41 -11.19 10.84
CA THR A 582 7.06 -12.03 9.70
C THR A 582 7.51 -13.48 9.89
N VAL A 583 8.78 -13.67 10.25
CA VAL A 583 9.33 -15.02 10.45
C VAL A 583 8.63 -15.76 11.58
N ILE A 584 8.44 -15.11 12.72
CA ILE A 584 7.76 -15.68 13.89
C ILE A 584 6.31 -16.05 13.53
N SER A 585 5.61 -15.19 12.80
CA SER A 585 4.23 -15.44 12.36
C SER A 585 4.12 -16.60 11.39
N MET A 586 5.05 -16.71 10.43
CA MET A 586 5.12 -17.85 9.51
C MET A 586 5.38 -19.17 10.26
N MET A 587 6.30 -19.18 11.23
CA MET A 587 6.56 -20.34 12.06
C MET A 587 5.31 -20.77 12.85
N GLU A 588 4.55 -19.80 13.34
CA GLU A 588 3.35 -20.07 14.12
C GLU A 588 2.18 -20.53 13.24
N SER A 589 2.00 -19.94 12.08
CA SER A 589 0.99 -20.32 11.08
C SER A 589 1.20 -21.77 10.60
N ARG A 590 2.44 -22.17 10.36
CA ARG A 590 2.77 -23.55 9.93
C ARG A 590 2.40 -24.62 10.94
N LYS A 591 2.28 -24.29 12.21
CA LYS A 591 1.76 -25.20 13.27
C LYS A 591 0.23 -25.38 13.20
N ARG A 592 -0.46 -24.54 12.40
CA ARG A 592 -1.92 -24.48 12.31
C ARG A 592 -2.38 -24.53 10.85
N PRO A 593 -2.21 -25.67 10.16
CA PRO A 593 -2.61 -25.80 8.77
C PRO A 593 -4.12 -25.60 8.62
N GLY A 594 -4.53 -24.95 7.53
CA GLY A 594 -5.94 -24.76 7.20
C GLY A 594 -6.58 -23.47 7.75
N LEU A 595 -5.82 -22.62 8.44
CA LEU A 595 -6.30 -21.28 8.79
C LEU A 595 -6.58 -20.46 7.51
N LYS A 596 -7.71 -19.78 7.53
CA LYS A 596 -8.09 -18.80 6.52
C LYS A 596 -7.47 -17.44 6.88
N PRO A 597 -7.36 -16.51 5.94
CA PRO A 597 -6.91 -15.14 6.21
C PRO A 597 -7.68 -14.51 7.39
N TYR A 598 -7.01 -13.57 8.09
CA TYR A 598 -7.56 -12.80 9.21
C TYR A 598 -7.94 -13.61 10.45
N GLN A 599 -7.67 -14.92 10.48
CA GLN A 599 -7.89 -15.76 11.66
C GLN A 599 -6.71 -15.72 12.63
N LEU A 600 -5.46 -15.71 12.12
CA LEU A 600 -4.29 -15.64 12.97
C LEU A 600 -3.97 -14.16 13.27
N VAL A 601 -4.06 -13.84 14.55
CA VAL A 601 -3.80 -12.51 15.09
C VAL A 601 -2.63 -12.58 16.06
N VAL A 602 -1.76 -11.60 16.02
CA VAL A 602 -0.60 -11.50 16.90
C VAL A 602 -0.61 -10.17 17.64
N ARG A 603 -0.20 -10.19 18.91
CA ARG A 603 0.00 -8.97 19.71
C ARG A 603 1.15 -9.10 20.69
N LYS A 604 1.75 -7.98 21.03
CA LYS A 604 2.71 -7.86 22.12
C LYS A 604 1.94 -7.67 23.44
N THR A 605 2.38 -8.35 24.46
CA THR A 605 1.86 -8.23 25.83
C THR A 605 3.02 -8.06 26.82
N THR A 606 2.74 -7.76 28.06
CA THR A 606 3.75 -7.73 29.13
C THR A 606 4.42 -9.09 29.36
N GLU A 607 3.75 -10.18 28.97
CA GLU A 607 4.25 -11.56 29.09
C GLU A 607 5.01 -12.05 27.83
N GLY A 608 5.04 -11.23 26.77
CA GLY A 608 5.67 -11.56 25.49
C GLY A 608 4.69 -11.57 24.31
N ILE A 609 5.04 -12.32 23.27
CA ILE A 609 4.26 -12.40 22.02
C ILE A 609 3.12 -13.42 22.20
N LYS A 610 1.89 -12.98 21.93
CA LYS A 610 0.69 -13.81 22.01
C LYS A 610 0.03 -13.94 20.63
N PHE A 611 -0.22 -15.18 20.22
CA PHE A 611 -1.01 -15.51 19.05
C PHE A 611 -2.43 -15.93 19.46
N VAL A 612 -3.41 -15.42 18.71
CA VAL A 612 -4.83 -15.73 18.91
C VAL A 612 -5.44 -16.17 17.59
N VAL A 613 -6.21 -17.25 17.61
CA VAL A 613 -6.97 -17.69 16.44
C VAL A 613 -8.41 -17.20 16.60
N ARG A 614 -8.84 -16.33 15.69
CA ARG A 614 -10.23 -15.87 15.61
C ARG A 614 -11.07 -16.83 14.78
N PRO A 615 -12.37 -16.98 15.06
CA PRO A 615 -13.23 -17.76 14.21
C PRO A 615 -13.31 -17.13 12.79
N TRP A 616 -13.57 -17.96 11.79
CA TRP A 616 -13.82 -17.46 10.43
C TRP A 616 -15.03 -16.52 10.41
N ARG A 617 -14.96 -15.43 9.68
CA ARG A 617 -15.98 -14.36 9.63
C ARG A 617 -16.26 -13.73 11.01
N TRP A 618 -15.25 -13.64 11.90
CA TRP A 618 -15.39 -13.03 13.23
C TRP A 618 -16.03 -11.63 13.18
N TRP A 619 -15.91 -10.92 12.07
CA TRP A 619 -16.50 -9.59 11.85
C TRP A 619 -18.03 -9.62 11.62
N LEU A 620 -18.65 -10.80 11.52
CA LEU A 620 -20.08 -11.05 11.44
C LEU A 620 -20.59 -11.94 12.59
N LEU A 621 -19.77 -12.15 13.62
CA LEU A 621 -20.13 -12.89 14.83
C LEU A 621 -20.27 -11.95 16.02
N PRO A 622 -21.03 -12.30 17.06
CA PRO A 622 -21.12 -11.46 18.24
C PRO A 622 -19.76 -11.00 18.76
N PRO A 623 -19.61 -9.71 19.12
CA PRO A 623 -20.66 -8.71 19.36
C PRO A 623 -21.23 -8.02 18.12
N TYR A 624 -20.77 -8.36 16.91
CA TYR A 624 -21.26 -7.75 15.67
C TYR A 624 -22.60 -8.35 15.23
N ALA A 625 -23.19 -7.75 14.21
CA ALA A 625 -24.37 -8.28 13.56
C ALA A 625 -24.03 -9.39 12.55
N PRO A 626 -24.98 -10.27 12.21
CA PRO A 626 -24.71 -11.42 11.33
C PRO A 626 -24.56 -11.04 9.85
N THR A 627 -24.89 -9.81 9.46
CA THR A 627 -24.81 -9.34 8.08
C THR A 627 -23.93 -8.10 7.94
N TYR A 628 -23.36 -7.90 6.75
CA TYR A 628 -22.60 -6.71 6.41
C TYR A 628 -23.45 -5.43 6.51
N ARG A 629 -24.67 -5.48 5.98
CA ARG A 629 -25.59 -4.34 5.98
C ARG A 629 -25.95 -3.88 7.38
N GLU A 630 -26.30 -4.80 8.27
CA GLU A 630 -26.64 -4.45 9.66
C GLU A 630 -25.47 -3.82 10.39
N ASN A 631 -24.23 -4.35 10.20
CA ASN A 631 -23.06 -3.75 10.80
C ASN A 631 -22.78 -2.36 10.22
N TYR A 632 -22.87 -2.20 8.90
CA TYR A 632 -22.70 -0.90 8.26
C TYR A 632 -23.70 0.12 8.81
N GLU A 633 -24.99 -0.22 8.88
CA GLU A 633 -26.03 0.68 9.38
C GLU A 633 -25.83 1.07 10.86
N ARG A 634 -25.30 0.15 11.68
CA ARG A 634 -24.98 0.43 13.09
C ARG A 634 -23.77 1.36 13.28
N HIS A 635 -22.82 1.29 12.37
CA HIS A 635 -21.52 1.93 12.53
C HIS A 635 -21.32 3.15 11.64
N LYS A 636 -22.17 3.37 10.61
CA LYS A 636 -22.01 4.52 9.71
C LYS A 636 -22.04 5.85 10.49
N PRO A 637 -21.09 6.75 10.25
CA PRO A 637 -20.97 8.00 11.00
C PRO A 637 -21.78 9.15 10.40
N TRP A 638 -22.51 8.93 9.28
CA TRP A 638 -23.35 9.92 8.58
C TRP A 638 -24.63 9.33 8.03
#